data_ff8a794d853df54c2179099dff20448d
#
_entry.id   ff8a794d853df54c2179099dff20448d
#
_cell.length_a   1.000
_cell.length_b   1.000
_cell.length_c   1.000
_cell.angle_alpha   90.00
_cell.angle_beta   90.00
_cell.angle_gamma   90.00
#
_symmetry.space_group_name_H-M   'P 1'
#
loop_
_entity.id
_entity.type
_entity.pdbx_description
1 polymer ?
#
loop_
_entity_poly.entity_id
_entity_poly.type
_entity_poly.pdbx_seq_one_letter_code
_entity_poly.pdbx_strand_id
1 'polypeptide(L)'
;TRMMDIIINSLYTNKEVFIRELISNASDACDKARFLSVQNPDFFGENKELKIIIETDRNSKTFSITDTGVGMTKNDLVKNLGTIAKSGTTSFIEAISKGNSLNLIGQFGVGFYSTYLVSNKVVVTSKNTDDNQYVWVSTAGSSFTVSKDPRGNTLGRGTKITLFLKEDSVEFCETDTVRKNIKKYSEFIDYPIYMKINKTYTEEEEIDEPENETKTNETETEKEKEKEKEKKKKENETEDLEVKDEDEEKKEEPKKKTKSVTKWKWDYELINENKPIWLRDKKEITKEEYMKFYKALTKDSEDPLAYEHGKLEGEVNFRYILFIPGRRPYDLYDNYYGKSSSLKLYVRRVLVSEQFEDLMPRYLNFIKGVVDSDDLPLNVSREALQQYKMIKVMSNKLVKASIQLMIKLAVEKDEDEDDDDDDDDDDEEDNETESSNDTDSEKNDTDKENEKDEEESKKNTKFKKFFDNYGKNIKLGVIEDIQNRNKLAKLLRFYSTHNIDQLSSFDDYIKRMKPKQEQIFYLAGEEKETLAKSPLIQKILDKGGEVLLLDDPIDEFCVQNLGEYEKKKLKNVAKGEFKLWDEDDELEKKKAQKIQKVFQPLVDWWKKLLGDKIETIIVSQRLVDSPCIIVSTEHGYSASMERIQKAQAFAAQDKLTAQYLYGKKTMEINPNHPAIKELKELVGSSEKVSEEAEDTALLLFESAMLESGYTLSDPHAFALRMDKVLKFNLNLKRDEKVTPYEVVLDDSDDKEDKKDENVD
;
A
#
# COMPACT_ATOMS: atom_id res chain seq x y z
N THR A 1 -36.53 -1.83 31.05
CA THR A 1 -35.15 -1.97 31.56
C THR A 1 -34.37 -2.98 30.70
N ARG A 2 -34.77 -4.27 30.62
CA ARG A 2 -34.02 -5.30 29.87
C ARG A 2 -33.81 -4.98 28.36
N MET A 3 -34.81 -4.36 27.70
CA MET A 3 -34.69 -3.95 26.29
C MET A 3 -33.72 -2.78 26.13
N MET A 4 -33.68 -1.85 27.07
CA MET A 4 -32.70 -0.76 27.12
C MET A 4 -31.27 -1.30 27.32
N ASP A 5 -31.11 -2.26 28.23
CA ASP A 5 -29.80 -2.89 28.47
C ASP A 5 -29.26 -3.59 27.20
N ILE A 6 -30.16 -4.26 26.44
CA ILE A 6 -29.79 -4.87 25.15
C ILE A 6 -29.40 -3.80 24.15
N ILE A 7 -30.18 -2.72 24.01
CA ILE A 7 -29.87 -1.64 23.05
C ILE A 7 -28.54 -0.97 23.40
N ILE A 8 -28.34 -0.66 24.70
CA ILE A 8 -27.14 0.04 25.18
C ILE A 8 -25.89 -0.84 25.00
N ASN A 9 -25.93 -2.10 25.45
CA ASN A 9 -24.73 -2.93 25.56
C ASN A 9 -24.47 -3.87 24.38
N SER A 10 -25.44 -4.08 23.46
CA SER A 10 -25.33 -5.01 22.34
C SER A 10 -25.23 -4.31 20.98
N LEU A 11 -25.64 -3.05 20.85
CA LEU A 11 -25.62 -2.34 19.56
C LEU A 11 -24.29 -1.69 19.27
N TYR A 12 -23.53 -1.31 20.28
CA TYR A 12 -22.30 -0.54 20.11
C TYR A 12 -21.12 -1.27 20.74
N THR A 13 -20.08 -1.46 19.96
CA THR A 13 -18.84 -2.14 20.40
C THR A 13 -17.94 -1.21 21.21
N ASN A 14 -17.94 0.09 20.87
CA ASN A 14 -17.05 1.09 21.46
C ASN A 14 -17.85 2.20 22.15
N LYS A 15 -17.40 2.62 23.34
CA LYS A 15 -18.06 3.70 24.10
C LYS A 15 -17.97 5.05 23.38
N GLU A 16 -16.87 5.34 22.69
CA GLU A 16 -16.61 6.62 22.02
C GLU A 16 -17.65 7.01 20.95
N VAL A 17 -18.42 6.05 20.48
CA VAL A 17 -19.47 6.22 19.47
C VAL A 17 -20.55 7.24 19.91
N PHE A 18 -20.75 7.44 21.22
CA PHE A 18 -21.74 8.42 21.70
C PHE A 18 -21.45 9.84 21.20
N ILE A 19 -20.17 10.23 21.05
CA ILE A 19 -19.79 11.55 20.51
C ILE A 19 -20.24 11.67 19.06
N ARG A 20 -19.99 10.65 18.25
CA ARG A 20 -20.43 10.58 16.84
C ARG A 20 -21.94 10.72 16.72
N GLU A 21 -22.69 9.96 17.52
CA GLU A 21 -24.16 9.97 17.50
C GLU A 21 -24.74 11.30 17.92
N LEU A 22 -24.20 11.93 18.97
CA LEU A 22 -24.66 13.23 19.44
C LEU A 22 -24.36 14.35 18.44
N ILE A 23 -23.18 14.36 17.83
CA ILE A 23 -22.82 15.35 16.80
C ILE A 23 -23.69 15.15 15.56
N SER A 24 -23.92 13.90 15.12
CA SER A 24 -24.82 13.60 14.00
C SER A 24 -26.24 14.10 14.24
N ASN A 25 -26.76 13.90 15.45
CA ASN A 25 -28.09 14.41 15.82
C ASN A 25 -28.13 15.95 15.88
N ALA A 26 -27.07 16.58 16.34
CA ALA A 26 -26.93 18.03 16.35
C ALA A 26 -26.85 18.61 14.92
N SER A 27 -26.13 17.94 14.02
CA SER A 27 -26.08 18.28 12.59
C SER A 27 -27.46 18.18 11.95
N ASP A 28 -28.20 17.07 12.16
CA ASP A 28 -29.57 16.90 11.67
C ASP A 28 -30.53 17.98 12.17
N ALA A 29 -30.35 18.42 13.43
CA ALA A 29 -31.14 19.50 14.00
C ALA A 29 -30.83 20.85 13.31
N CYS A 30 -29.60 21.10 12.96
CA CYS A 30 -29.18 22.27 12.21
C CYS A 30 -29.69 22.23 10.75
N ASP A 31 -29.65 21.06 10.10
CA ASP A 31 -30.19 20.86 8.75
C ASP A 31 -31.69 21.13 8.70
N LYS A 32 -32.45 20.64 9.68
CA LYS A 32 -33.87 20.94 9.82
C LYS A 32 -34.12 22.42 10.01
N ALA A 33 -33.32 23.10 10.83
CA ALA A 33 -33.44 24.54 11.05
C ALA A 33 -33.13 25.30 9.75
N ARG A 34 -32.10 24.94 9.01
CA ARG A 34 -31.76 25.51 7.71
C ARG A 34 -32.88 25.32 6.70
N PHE A 35 -33.46 24.14 6.63
CA PHE A 35 -34.59 23.86 5.73
C PHE A 35 -35.82 24.71 6.06
N LEU A 36 -36.18 24.83 7.32
CA LEU A 36 -37.32 25.65 7.76
C LEU A 36 -37.08 27.13 7.53
N SER A 37 -35.84 27.61 7.60
CA SER A 37 -35.50 29.01 7.36
C SER A 37 -35.62 29.38 5.88
N VAL A 38 -35.48 28.43 4.93
CA VAL A 38 -35.75 28.65 3.51
C VAL A 38 -37.23 28.90 3.26
N GLN A 39 -38.10 28.24 4.05
CA GLN A 39 -39.56 28.42 3.95
C GLN A 39 -40.04 29.66 4.73
N ASN A 40 -39.40 30.00 5.83
CA ASN A 40 -39.71 31.16 6.68
C ASN A 40 -38.42 31.92 7.03
N PRO A 41 -38.11 33.02 6.36
CA PRO A 41 -36.89 33.82 6.61
C PRO A 41 -36.72 34.32 8.06
N ASP A 42 -37.82 34.50 8.79
CA ASP A 42 -37.81 34.97 10.16
C ASP A 42 -37.60 33.83 11.18
N PHE A 43 -37.48 32.57 10.71
CA PHE A 43 -37.32 31.40 11.58
C PHE A 43 -36.14 31.50 12.57
N PHE A 44 -35.06 32.08 12.13
CA PHE A 44 -33.85 32.18 12.97
C PHE A 44 -33.95 33.17 14.11
N GLY A 45 -34.82 34.19 14.05
CA GLY A 45 -34.89 35.22 15.04
C GLY A 45 -33.55 35.94 15.28
N GLU A 46 -33.18 36.12 16.55
CA GLU A 46 -31.90 36.75 16.91
C GLU A 46 -30.69 35.82 16.72
N ASN A 47 -30.88 34.49 16.73
CA ASN A 47 -29.76 33.52 16.65
C ASN A 47 -29.66 32.91 15.25
N LYS A 48 -28.96 33.63 14.37
CA LYS A 48 -28.80 33.26 12.93
C LYS A 48 -27.73 32.19 12.67
N GLU A 49 -26.81 32.01 13.59
CA GLU A 49 -25.66 31.09 13.43
C GLU A 49 -26.06 29.65 13.78
N LEU A 50 -25.77 28.72 12.84
CA LEU A 50 -25.91 27.31 13.09
C LEU A 50 -24.52 26.75 13.47
N LYS A 51 -24.41 26.24 14.69
CA LYS A 51 -23.18 25.72 15.29
C LYS A 51 -23.43 24.66 16.35
N ILE A 52 -22.38 23.91 16.62
CA ILE A 52 -22.35 22.88 17.66
C ILE A 52 -21.25 23.27 18.67
N ILE A 53 -21.59 23.25 19.97
CA ILE A 53 -20.66 23.62 21.04
C ILE A 53 -20.53 22.44 22.00
N ILE A 54 -19.30 22.04 22.30
CA ILE A 54 -18.96 20.94 23.21
C ILE A 54 -18.22 21.53 24.42
N GLU A 55 -18.71 21.20 25.63
CA GLU A 55 -18.11 21.61 26.88
C GLU A 55 -17.92 20.39 27.79
N THR A 56 -16.77 20.30 28.42
CA THR A 56 -16.42 19.24 29.38
C THR A 56 -16.04 19.87 30.71
N ASP A 57 -16.43 19.22 31.84
CA ASP A 57 -16.00 19.62 33.16
C ASP A 57 -15.62 18.39 33.98
N ARG A 58 -14.34 18.32 34.34
CA ARG A 58 -13.78 17.22 35.13
C ARG A 58 -14.25 17.21 36.57
N ASN A 59 -14.52 18.40 37.15
CA ASN A 59 -14.91 18.51 38.55
C ASN A 59 -16.32 17.97 38.75
N SER A 60 -17.25 18.33 37.88
CA SER A 60 -18.64 17.84 37.91
C SER A 60 -18.83 16.52 37.18
N LYS A 61 -17.76 15.97 36.55
CA LYS A 61 -17.78 14.77 35.66
C LYS A 61 -18.88 14.88 34.60
N THR A 62 -18.96 16.03 33.93
CA THR A 62 -19.98 16.27 32.91
C THR A 62 -19.40 16.50 31.54
N PHE A 63 -20.07 15.95 30.52
CA PHE A 63 -19.90 16.26 29.11
C PHE A 63 -21.20 16.91 28.63
N SER A 64 -21.11 17.99 27.89
CA SER A 64 -22.30 18.61 27.30
C SER A 64 -22.08 18.99 25.84
N ILE A 65 -23.11 18.81 25.03
CA ILE A 65 -23.17 19.24 23.61
C ILE A 65 -24.41 20.15 23.46
N THR A 66 -24.21 21.27 22.79
CA THR A 66 -25.24 22.24 22.49
C THR A 66 -25.28 22.50 20.98
N ASP A 67 -26.45 22.34 20.36
CA ASP A 67 -26.72 22.76 18.98
C ASP A 67 -27.60 24.00 18.96
N THR A 68 -27.51 24.77 17.90
CA THR A 68 -28.39 25.89 17.60
C THR A 68 -29.45 25.55 16.55
N GLY A 69 -29.79 24.27 16.47
CA GLY A 69 -30.73 23.70 15.49
C GLY A 69 -32.21 24.04 15.80
N VAL A 70 -33.11 23.21 15.26
CA VAL A 70 -34.58 23.45 15.35
C VAL A 70 -35.13 23.42 16.78
N GLY A 71 -34.46 22.69 17.70
CA GLY A 71 -34.99 22.43 19.04
C GLY A 71 -36.19 21.47 19.04
N MET A 72 -36.70 21.16 20.25
CA MET A 72 -37.81 20.24 20.44
C MET A 72 -38.90 20.90 21.31
N THR A 73 -40.16 20.71 20.94
CA THR A 73 -41.31 21.08 21.76
C THR A 73 -41.45 20.07 22.90
N LYS A 74 -42.31 20.39 23.91
CA LYS A 74 -42.64 19.46 24.98
C LYS A 74 -43.12 18.10 24.43
N ASN A 75 -43.95 18.12 23.39
CA ASN A 75 -44.49 16.92 22.79
C ASN A 75 -43.41 16.12 22.09
N ASP A 76 -42.44 16.80 21.41
CA ASP A 76 -41.30 16.15 20.74
C ASP A 76 -40.38 15.49 21.78
N LEU A 77 -40.09 16.12 22.88
CA LEU A 77 -39.30 15.54 23.95
C LEU A 77 -39.93 14.25 24.52
N VAL A 78 -41.24 14.24 24.72
CA VAL A 78 -41.97 13.04 25.19
C VAL A 78 -41.97 11.95 24.10
N LYS A 79 -42.22 12.34 22.84
CA LYS A 79 -42.41 11.41 21.73
C LYS A 79 -41.08 10.80 21.25
N ASN A 80 -40.05 11.63 21.11
CA ASN A 80 -38.77 11.22 20.45
C ASN A 80 -37.75 10.67 21.46
N LEU A 81 -37.75 11.16 22.71
CA LEU A 81 -36.82 10.67 23.75
C LEU A 81 -37.49 9.70 24.72
N GLY A 82 -38.82 9.74 24.82
CA GLY A 82 -39.60 8.87 25.71
C GLY A 82 -40.05 7.55 25.08
N THR A 83 -39.88 7.37 23.76
CA THR A 83 -40.28 6.17 23.04
C THR A 83 -39.08 5.59 22.30
N ILE A 84 -38.76 4.31 22.52
CA ILE A 84 -37.63 3.61 21.90
C ILE A 84 -37.87 3.49 20.38
N ALA A 85 -36.78 3.64 19.59
CA ALA A 85 -36.77 3.51 18.14
C ALA A 85 -37.75 4.45 17.38
N LYS A 86 -37.99 5.63 17.94
CA LYS A 86 -38.76 6.69 17.30
C LYS A 86 -37.84 7.85 16.96
N SER A 87 -37.75 8.17 15.68
CA SER A 87 -36.91 9.25 15.16
C SER A 87 -37.78 10.42 14.71
N GLY A 88 -37.55 11.61 15.27
CA GLY A 88 -38.12 12.86 14.78
C GLY A 88 -37.59 13.23 13.40
N THR A 89 -36.45 12.64 12.98
CA THR A 89 -35.86 12.77 11.65
C THR A 89 -36.65 12.01 10.60
N THR A 90 -37.05 10.77 10.87
CA THR A 90 -37.89 9.96 9.98
C THR A 90 -39.25 10.61 9.77
N SER A 91 -39.90 11.07 10.84
CA SER A 91 -41.19 11.78 10.73
C SER A 91 -41.08 13.11 9.96
N PHE A 92 -39.95 13.77 10.00
CA PHE A 92 -39.69 14.99 9.25
C PHE A 92 -39.47 14.68 7.75
N ILE A 93 -38.71 13.62 7.43
CA ILE A 93 -38.52 13.14 6.04
C ILE A 93 -39.86 12.75 5.43
N GLU A 94 -40.69 11.97 6.14
CA GLU A 94 -42.03 11.55 5.69
C GLU A 94 -42.94 12.75 5.41
N ALA A 95 -42.86 13.80 6.20
CA ALA A 95 -43.65 15.03 6.01
C ALA A 95 -43.22 15.82 4.74
N ILE A 96 -41.95 15.71 4.35
CA ILE A 96 -41.35 16.47 3.25
C ILE A 96 -41.36 15.66 1.93
N SER A 97 -41.47 14.33 1.96
CA SER A 97 -41.27 13.41 0.83
C SER A 97 -42.18 13.63 -0.40
N LYS A 98 -42.84 14.77 -0.50
CA LYS A 98 -43.55 15.21 -1.70
C LYS A 98 -42.70 16.09 -2.64
N GLY A 99 -41.43 16.36 -2.39
CA GLY A 99 -40.66 17.25 -3.25
C GLY A 99 -39.13 17.28 -3.16
N ASN A 100 -38.49 16.99 -2.03
CA ASN A 100 -37.03 17.07 -1.90
C ASN A 100 -36.51 16.03 -0.90
N SER A 101 -35.50 15.26 -1.28
CA SER A 101 -34.80 14.35 -0.39
C SER A 101 -33.80 15.13 0.47
N LEU A 102 -34.07 15.24 1.77
CA LEU A 102 -33.09 15.74 2.73
C LEU A 102 -32.23 14.57 3.21
N ASN A 103 -30.91 14.71 3.09
CA ASN A 103 -29.91 13.71 3.48
C ASN A 103 -29.65 13.75 5.00
N LEU A 104 -30.65 13.44 5.82
CA LEU A 104 -30.54 13.44 7.28
C LEU A 104 -29.95 12.11 7.78
N ILE A 105 -29.08 12.17 8.81
CA ILE A 105 -28.23 11.06 9.30
C ILE A 105 -29.00 10.16 10.29
N GLY A 106 -29.76 10.75 11.21
CA GLY A 106 -30.35 10.11 12.40
C GLY A 106 -31.70 9.41 12.17
N GLN A 107 -31.78 8.42 11.27
CA GLN A 107 -33.05 7.80 10.84
C GLN A 107 -33.58 6.73 11.83
N PHE A 108 -32.73 6.06 12.62
CA PHE A 108 -33.12 4.88 13.40
C PHE A 108 -33.73 5.18 14.78
N GLY A 109 -33.53 6.39 15.32
CA GLY A 109 -34.03 6.78 16.63
C GLY A 109 -33.41 6.03 17.81
N VAL A 110 -32.24 5.46 17.66
CA VAL A 110 -31.50 4.72 18.69
C VAL A 110 -30.18 5.38 19.08
N GLY A 111 -29.62 6.25 18.25
CA GLY A 111 -28.31 6.88 18.49
C GLY A 111 -28.23 7.66 19.79
N PHE A 112 -29.32 8.30 20.20
CA PHE A 112 -29.41 9.01 21.50
C PHE A 112 -29.12 8.11 22.71
N TYR A 113 -29.50 6.83 22.64
CA TYR A 113 -29.32 5.91 23.78
C TYR A 113 -27.87 5.46 23.97
N SER A 114 -26.97 5.72 23.00
CA SER A 114 -25.52 5.56 23.19
C SER A 114 -24.98 6.41 24.36
N THR A 115 -25.66 7.49 24.73
CA THR A 115 -25.32 8.32 25.88
C THR A 115 -25.27 7.53 27.20
N TYR A 116 -26.07 6.48 27.34
CA TYR A 116 -26.07 5.63 28.52
C TYR A 116 -24.94 4.61 28.61
N LEU A 117 -24.14 4.45 27.50
CA LEU A 117 -22.88 3.73 27.59
C LEU A 117 -21.92 4.40 28.59
N VAL A 118 -21.90 5.74 28.58
CA VAL A 118 -20.94 6.56 29.33
C VAL A 118 -21.53 7.33 30.50
N SER A 119 -22.85 7.45 30.61
CA SER A 119 -23.49 8.28 31.64
C SER A 119 -24.52 7.53 32.45
N ASN A 120 -24.67 7.93 33.72
CA ASN A 120 -25.71 7.45 34.63
C ASN A 120 -26.98 8.31 34.56
N LYS A 121 -26.84 9.56 34.15
CA LYS A 121 -27.94 10.54 34.08
C LYS A 121 -27.75 11.41 32.85
N VAL A 122 -28.82 11.62 32.10
CA VAL A 122 -28.91 12.51 30.96
C VAL A 122 -29.92 13.61 31.21
N VAL A 123 -29.52 14.84 30.95
CA VAL A 123 -30.36 16.03 31.00
C VAL A 123 -30.40 16.68 29.64
N VAL A 124 -31.59 16.82 29.03
CA VAL A 124 -31.81 17.48 27.76
C VAL A 124 -32.60 18.75 27.98
N THR A 125 -31.98 19.90 27.72
CA THR A 125 -32.65 21.21 27.73
C THR A 125 -32.90 21.60 26.26
N SER A 126 -34.12 21.87 25.87
CA SER A 126 -34.46 22.19 24.50
C SER A 126 -35.42 23.37 24.39
N LYS A 127 -35.20 24.21 23.39
CA LYS A 127 -36.02 25.38 23.05
C LYS A 127 -36.33 25.35 21.55
N ASN A 128 -37.59 25.11 21.24
CA ASN A 128 -38.13 25.26 19.88
C ASN A 128 -38.71 26.68 19.72
N THR A 129 -38.72 27.20 18.49
CA THR A 129 -39.23 28.56 18.18
C THR A 129 -40.65 28.75 18.64
N ASP A 130 -41.52 27.72 18.48
CA ASP A 130 -42.96 27.79 18.74
C ASP A 130 -43.39 27.38 20.17
N ASP A 131 -42.45 27.00 21.05
CA ASP A 131 -42.77 26.52 22.40
C ASP A 131 -41.80 27.09 23.45
N ASN A 132 -42.12 26.93 24.73
CA ASN A 132 -41.25 27.31 25.83
C ASN A 132 -40.01 26.38 25.91
N GLN A 133 -39.00 26.80 26.68
CA GLN A 133 -37.86 25.93 26.99
C GLN A 133 -38.26 24.88 28.01
N TYR A 134 -37.97 23.62 27.73
CA TYR A 134 -38.22 22.46 28.58
C TYR A 134 -36.95 21.71 28.93
N VAL A 135 -36.98 21.06 30.09
CA VAL A 135 -35.91 20.17 30.56
C VAL A 135 -36.48 18.76 30.69
N TRP A 136 -35.84 17.83 29.98
CA TRP A 136 -36.09 16.39 30.06
C TRP A 136 -34.94 15.74 30.85
N VAL A 137 -35.26 14.87 31.83
CA VAL A 137 -34.26 14.21 32.67
C VAL A 137 -34.57 12.73 32.77
N SER A 138 -33.53 11.88 32.56
CA SER A 138 -33.64 10.44 32.78
C SER A 138 -32.32 9.85 33.30
N THR A 139 -32.43 8.76 34.06
CA THR A 139 -31.34 8.03 34.72
C THR A 139 -31.19 6.62 34.19
N ALA A 140 -31.31 6.39 32.87
CA ALA A 140 -31.28 5.05 32.23
C ALA A 140 -32.35 4.04 32.73
N GLY A 141 -33.22 4.47 33.63
CA GLY A 141 -34.34 3.67 34.10
C GLY A 141 -35.53 3.70 33.14
N SER A 142 -36.63 3.12 33.57
CA SER A 142 -37.88 3.08 32.79
C SER A 142 -38.69 4.40 32.86
N SER A 143 -38.20 5.45 33.50
CA SER A 143 -38.92 6.71 33.73
C SER A 143 -38.08 7.93 33.34
N PHE A 144 -38.74 8.94 32.83
CA PHE A 144 -38.20 10.27 32.59
C PHE A 144 -39.14 11.35 33.10
N THR A 145 -38.64 12.55 33.33
CA THR A 145 -39.44 13.71 33.72
C THR A 145 -39.25 14.83 32.70
N VAL A 146 -40.35 15.54 32.38
CA VAL A 146 -40.33 16.75 31.54
C VAL A 146 -40.94 17.90 32.30
N SER A 147 -40.19 18.97 32.51
CA SER A 147 -40.61 20.17 33.18
C SER A 147 -40.27 21.43 32.38
N LYS A 148 -41.06 22.50 32.57
CA LYS A 148 -40.68 23.80 32.03
C LYS A 148 -39.41 24.28 32.72
N ASP A 149 -38.47 24.83 31.99
CA ASP A 149 -37.23 25.33 32.58
C ASP A 149 -37.49 26.58 33.45
N PRO A 150 -37.20 26.51 34.76
CA PRO A 150 -37.40 27.64 35.63
C PRO A 150 -36.50 28.86 35.35
N ARG A 151 -35.37 28.61 34.59
CA ARG A 151 -34.42 29.66 34.19
C ARG A 151 -34.93 30.51 33.02
N GLY A 152 -36.07 30.11 32.42
CA GLY A 152 -36.60 30.76 31.22
C GLY A 152 -35.89 30.33 29.93
N ASN A 153 -35.84 31.22 28.96
CA ASN A 153 -35.15 30.96 27.69
C ASN A 153 -33.66 31.31 27.83
N THR A 154 -32.82 30.29 27.95
CA THR A 154 -31.37 30.42 28.06
C THR A 154 -30.62 30.02 26.75
N LEU A 155 -31.29 29.29 25.85
CA LEU A 155 -30.70 28.76 24.63
C LEU A 155 -30.99 29.63 23.39
N GLY A 156 -32.00 30.53 23.49
CA GLY A 156 -32.54 31.18 22.29
C GLY A 156 -33.34 30.22 21.44
N ARG A 157 -32.63 29.30 20.73
CA ARG A 157 -33.16 28.16 19.97
C ARG A 157 -32.10 27.06 19.96
N GLY A 158 -32.54 25.78 19.96
CA GLY A 158 -31.67 24.61 19.88
C GLY A 158 -31.82 23.65 21.05
N THR A 159 -30.85 22.75 21.21
CA THR A 159 -30.87 21.71 22.25
C THR A 159 -29.49 21.60 22.93
N LYS A 160 -29.49 21.53 24.25
CA LYS A 160 -28.32 21.20 25.09
C LYS A 160 -28.53 19.86 25.76
N ILE A 161 -27.64 18.92 25.52
CA ILE A 161 -27.60 17.59 26.16
C ILE A 161 -26.44 17.58 27.14
N THR A 162 -26.69 17.30 28.40
CA THR A 162 -25.67 17.19 29.45
C THR A 162 -25.67 15.78 30.01
N LEU A 163 -24.52 15.13 29.95
CA LEU A 163 -24.26 13.79 30.44
C LEU A 163 -23.50 13.85 31.75
N PHE A 164 -23.99 13.14 32.77
CA PHE A 164 -23.27 12.90 34.01
C PHE A 164 -22.57 11.55 33.89
N LEU A 165 -21.25 11.59 33.70
CA LEU A 165 -20.45 10.45 33.32
C LEU A 165 -20.29 9.43 34.45
N LYS A 166 -20.17 8.15 34.04
CA LYS A 166 -19.81 7.05 34.94
C LYS A 166 -18.33 7.15 35.34
N GLU A 167 -17.96 6.50 36.45
CA GLU A 167 -16.58 6.45 36.92
C GLU A 167 -15.60 5.85 35.88
N ASP A 168 -16.07 4.85 35.15
CA ASP A 168 -15.31 4.17 34.10
C ASP A 168 -15.28 4.90 32.76
N SER A 169 -15.77 6.12 32.71
CA SER A 169 -15.92 6.93 31.48
C SER A 169 -15.49 8.39 31.69
N VAL A 170 -14.73 8.66 32.75
CA VAL A 170 -14.21 10.02 33.08
C VAL A 170 -13.21 10.51 32.05
N GLU A 171 -12.59 9.64 31.28
CA GLU A 171 -11.70 9.99 30.16
C GLU A 171 -12.36 10.94 29.15
N PHE A 172 -13.66 10.89 28.97
CA PHE A 172 -14.42 11.81 28.11
C PHE A 172 -14.65 13.21 28.71
N CYS A 173 -14.10 13.50 29.90
CA CYS A 173 -13.93 14.87 30.39
C CYS A 173 -12.64 15.52 29.91
N GLU A 174 -11.67 14.73 29.41
CA GLU A 174 -10.39 15.24 28.90
C GLU A 174 -10.58 15.85 27.52
N THR A 175 -10.12 17.09 27.36
CA THR A 175 -10.26 17.84 26.10
C THR A 175 -9.58 17.14 24.93
N ASP A 176 -8.41 16.53 25.15
CA ASP A 176 -7.65 15.85 24.09
C ASP A 176 -8.32 14.56 23.61
N THR A 177 -8.92 13.78 24.51
CA THR A 177 -9.69 12.59 24.16
C THR A 177 -10.91 12.96 23.31
N VAL A 178 -11.65 13.99 23.73
CA VAL A 178 -12.84 14.46 22.99
C VAL A 178 -12.43 15.04 21.63
N ARG A 179 -11.37 15.87 21.57
CA ARG A 179 -10.83 16.44 20.32
C ARG A 179 -10.45 15.33 19.32
N LYS A 180 -9.74 14.30 19.80
CA LYS A 180 -9.35 13.15 18.97
C LYS A 180 -10.56 12.43 18.38
N ASN A 181 -11.60 12.22 19.17
CA ASN A 181 -12.83 11.55 18.72
C ASN A 181 -13.65 12.40 17.75
N ILE A 182 -13.73 13.73 17.96
CA ILE A 182 -14.38 14.64 17.02
C ILE A 182 -13.66 14.60 15.68
N LYS A 183 -12.32 14.76 15.67
CA LYS A 183 -11.50 14.68 14.44
C LYS A 183 -11.60 13.31 13.76
N LYS A 184 -11.75 12.23 14.51
CA LYS A 184 -11.89 10.88 13.93
C LYS A 184 -13.22 10.69 13.19
N TYR A 185 -14.35 11.04 13.83
CA TYR A 185 -15.67 10.64 13.35
C TYR A 185 -16.46 11.77 12.67
N SER A 186 -16.19 13.03 13.01
CA SER A 186 -17.05 14.17 12.67
C SER A 186 -16.30 15.38 12.13
N GLU A 187 -15.06 15.20 11.66
CA GLU A 187 -14.21 16.28 11.13
C GLU A 187 -14.87 17.03 9.97
N PHE A 188 -15.64 16.32 9.15
CA PHE A 188 -16.20 16.84 7.90
C PHE A 188 -17.68 17.21 7.97
N ILE A 189 -18.23 17.38 9.15
CA ILE A 189 -19.59 17.88 9.36
C ILE A 189 -19.66 19.33 8.88
N ASP A 190 -20.76 19.71 8.20
CA ASP A 190 -20.96 21.03 7.59
C ASP A 190 -21.00 22.18 8.58
N TYR A 191 -21.38 21.91 9.84
CA TYR A 191 -21.54 22.91 10.86
C TYR A 191 -20.29 23.04 11.71
N PRO A 192 -19.89 24.28 12.09
CA PRO A 192 -18.71 24.47 12.93
C PRO A 192 -18.92 23.84 14.31
N ILE A 193 -17.93 23.04 14.73
CA ILE A 193 -17.90 22.38 16.03
C ILE A 193 -16.88 23.10 16.90
N TYR A 194 -17.37 23.83 17.89
CA TYR A 194 -16.55 24.54 18.86
C TYR A 194 -16.39 23.72 20.13
N MET A 195 -15.19 23.64 20.64
CA MET A 195 -14.91 23.04 21.94
C MET A 195 -14.38 24.08 22.91
N LYS A 196 -14.97 24.12 24.13
CA LYS A 196 -14.51 24.98 25.19
C LYS A 196 -13.24 24.44 25.80
N ILE A 197 -12.17 25.22 25.68
CA ILE A 197 -10.83 24.85 26.17
C ILE A 197 -10.30 25.90 27.15
N ASN A 198 -9.37 25.46 27.98
CA ASN A 198 -8.64 26.36 28.88
C ASN A 198 -7.29 26.72 28.20
N LYS A 199 -7.20 27.95 27.69
CA LYS A 199 -5.94 28.45 27.12
C LYS A 199 -5.15 29.18 28.18
N THR A 200 -3.92 28.80 28.36
CA THR A 200 -2.91 29.53 29.13
C THR A 200 -2.25 30.55 28.23
N TYR A 201 -2.21 31.79 28.67
CA TYR A 201 -1.45 32.87 28.02
C TYR A 201 -0.52 33.52 29.02
N THR A 202 0.63 33.92 28.56
CA THR A 202 1.63 34.60 29.37
C THR A 202 1.47 36.10 29.18
N GLU A 203 1.09 36.79 30.24
CA GLU A 203 0.98 38.25 30.26
C GLU A 203 2.20 38.81 31.00
N GLU A 204 2.89 39.78 30.41
CA GLU A 204 3.97 40.47 31.09
C GLU A 204 3.41 41.59 31.89
N GLU A 205 3.39 41.46 33.21
CA GLU A 205 2.99 42.53 34.15
C GLU A 205 4.21 43.36 34.55
N GLU A 206 4.11 44.69 34.38
CA GLU A 206 5.12 45.63 34.87
C GLU A 206 5.11 45.62 36.39
N ILE A 207 6.27 45.48 37.01
CA ILE A 207 6.40 45.52 38.47
C ILE A 207 6.79 46.95 38.88
N ASP A 208 5.87 47.65 39.56
CA ASP A 208 6.21 48.83 40.32
C ASP A 208 6.80 48.39 41.67
N GLU A 209 8.08 48.57 41.89
CA GLU A 209 8.73 48.31 43.18
C GLU A 209 8.37 49.41 44.17
N PRO A 210 7.86 49.08 45.38
CA PRO A 210 8.01 49.96 46.55
C PRO A 210 9.33 49.63 47.21
N GLU A 211 10.20 50.62 47.32
CA GLU A 211 11.39 50.57 48.17
C GLU A 211 11.02 50.17 49.61
N ASN A 212 11.52 49.03 50.13
CA ASN A 212 12.13 48.95 51.44
C ASN A 212 12.67 47.56 51.81
N GLU A 213 13.78 47.62 52.45
CA GLU A 213 14.66 46.59 52.96
C GLU A 213 13.98 45.48 53.77
N THR A 214 14.39 44.26 53.63
CA THR A 214 15.02 43.49 54.74
C THR A 214 15.66 42.17 54.23
N LYS A 215 16.91 41.99 54.53
CA LYS A 215 17.68 40.75 54.37
C LYS A 215 17.11 39.65 55.26
N THR A 216 16.96 38.44 54.75
CA THR A 216 17.45 37.21 55.40
C THR A 216 17.21 35.97 54.52
N ASN A 217 18.28 35.25 54.28
CA ASN A 217 18.45 33.81 54.05
C ASN A 217 17.43 33.03 53.22
N GLU A 218 17.88 32.61 52.02
CA GLU A 218 17.68 31.24 51.55
C GLU A 218 18.71 30.94 50.46
N THR A 219 19.87 30.48 50.89
CA THR A 219 20.89 29.84 50.10
C THR A 219 20.63 28.35 50.16
N GLU A 220 20.16 27.70 49.08
CA GLU A 220 20.43 26.27 48.81
C GLU A 220 19.73 25.68 47.59
N THR A 221 18.85 26.40 46.89
CA THR A 221 18.10 25.80 45.76
C THR A 221 18.48 26.29 44.35
N GLU A 222 19.48 27.18 44.23
CA GLU A 222 19.89 27.72 42.90
C GLU A 222 21.09 26.99 42.26
N LYS A 223 21.76 26.12 42.98
CA LYS A 223 22.98 25.42 42.44
C LYS A 223 22.65 24.18 41.58
N GLU A 224 21.46 23.68 41.60
CA GLU A 224 21.08 22.52 40.75
C GLU A 224 20.53 22.91 39.38
N LYS A 225 19.97 24.09 39.22
CA LYS A 225 19.39 24.57 37.92
C LYS A 225 20.42 25.16 36.96
N GLU A 226 21.58 25.59 37.42
CA GLU A 226 22.67 26.08 36.55
C GLU A 226 23.47 24.95 35.90
N LYS A 227 23.60 23.79 36.56
CA LYS A 227 24.28 22.63 35.97
C LYS A 227 23.56 21.91 34.84
N GLU A 228 22.25 22.09 34.72
CA GLU A 228 21.45 21.51 33.61
C GLU A 228 21.44 22.41 32.37
N LYS A 229 21.65 23.72 32.54
CA LYS A 229 21.72 24.65 31.39
C LYS A 229 23.08 24.68 30.70
N GLU A 230 24.15 24.35 31.40
CA GLU A 230 25.51 24.29 30.80
C GLU A 230 25.75 23.01 29.96
N LYS A 231 25.02 21.92 30.24
CA LYS A 231 25.14 20.69 29.43
C LYS A 231 24.39 20.72 28.08
N LYS A 232 23.40 21.61 27.90
CA LYS A 232 22.69 21.77 26.63
C LYS A 232 23.27 22.84 25.69
N LYS A 233 24.32 23.54 26.08
CA LYS A 233 24.98 24.58 25.26
C LYS A 233 26.29 24.13 24.56
N LYS A 234 26.71 22.88 24.72
CA LYS A 234 27.94 22.34 24.14
C LYS A 234 27.79 21.40 22.95
N GLU A 235 26.58 21.23 22.40
CA GLU A 235 26.35 20.36 21.26
C GLU A 235 25.91 21.04 19.96
N ASN A 236 25.86 22.39 19.89
CA ASN A 236 25.55 23.08 18.65
C ASN A 236 26.44 24.30 18.43
N GLU A 237 27.74 24.08 18.21
CA GLU A 237 28.65 25.05 17.60
C GLU A 237 29.58 24.32 16.63
N THR A 238 29.22 24.30 15.36
CA THR A 238 30.15 24.33 14.23
C THR A 238 29.43 24.82 12.98
N GLU A 239 30.11 25.82 12.34
CA GLU A 239 29.84 26.35 10.99
C GLU A 239 28.69 27.38 10.89
N ASP A 240 28.88 28.63 10.51
CA ASP A 240 29.81 29.27 9.57
C ASP A 240 30.03 30.77 9.86
N LEU A 241 31.23 31.25 9.49
CA LEU A 241 31.71 32.61 9.51
C LEU A 241 31.32 33.34 8.21
N GLU A 242 30.89 34.61 8.29
CA GLU A 242 31.41 35.78 7.55
C GLU A 242 30.50 37.03 7.75
N VAL A 243 30.95 38.01 8.48
CA VAL A 243 31.60 39.31 8.21
C VAL A 243 30.72 40.33 7.41
N LYS A 244 30.30 41.38 8.04
CA LYS A 244 30.73 42.81 8.00
C LYS A 244 29.70 43.79 8.54
N ASP A 245 30.19 44.59 9.49
CA ASP A 245 30.12 46.01 9.73
C ASP A 245 28.90 46.86 9.24
N GLU A 246 28.24 47.57 10.15
CA GLU A 246 28.40 48.99 10.33
C GLU A 246 27.50 49.55 11.47
N ASP A 247 28.10 50.46 12.21
CA ASP A 247 27.63 51.18 13.37
C ASP A 247 26.29 51.93 13.14
N GLU A 248 25.36 51.82 14.07
CA GLU A 248 24.47 52.94 14.45
C GLU A 248 24.14 52.85 15.95
N GLU A 249 24.69 53.76 16.72
CA GLU A 249 24.33 54.05 18.11
C GLU A 249 22.86 54.41 18.22
N LYS A 250 22.03 53.57 18.83
CA LYS A 250 20.72 53.91 19.39
C LYS A 250 20.77 53.77 20.90
N LYS A 251 20.52 54.89 21.56
CA LYS A 251 20.40 55.07 23.02
C LYS A 251 19.43 53.99 23.56
N GLU A 252 19.91 53.15 24.46
CA GLU A 252 19.09 52.23 25.26
C GLU A 252 18.29 53.05 26.30
N GLU A 253 16.97 53.00 26.16
CA GLU A 253 16.04 53.31 27.25
C GLU A 253 16.07 52.17 28.30
N PRO A 254 15.91 52.46 29.61
CA PRO A 254 16.02 51.47 30.66
C PRO A 254 14.88 50.44 30.52
N LYS A 255 15.25 49.17 30.29
CA LYS A 255 14.32 48.04 30.25
C LYS A 255 13.64 47.87 31.61
N LYS A 256 12.35 48.17 31.68
CA LYS A 256 11.54 47.83 32.84
C LYS A 256 11.52 46.29 33.00
N LYS A 257 11.72 45.84 34.25
CA LYS A 257 11.63 44.42 34.57
C LYS A 257 10.16 43.98 34.52
N THR A 258 9.82 43.12 33.58
CA THR A 258 8.50 42.47 33.45
C THR A 258 8.56 41.09 34.09
N LYS A 259 7.52 40.73 34.83
CA LYS A 259 7.31 39.37 35.34
C LYS A 259 6.26 38.72 34.48
N SER A 260 6.63 37.61 33.86
CA SER A 260 5.69 36.79 33.10
C SER A 260 4.74 36.06 34.05
N VAL A 261 3.48 36.45 34.05
CA VAL A 261 2.42 35.79 34.83
C VAL A 261 1.57 34.96 33.89
N THR A 262 1.55 33.66 34.12
CA THR A 262 0.72 32.75 33.34
C THR A 262 -0.72 32.85 33.82
N LYS A 263 -1.58 33.47 33.00
CA LYS A 263 -3.03 33.53 33.21
C LYS A 263 -3.72 32.51 32.34
N TRP A 264 -4.87 32.03 32.73
CA TRP A 264 -5.68 31.12 31.94
C TRP A 264 -7.08 31.74 31.71
N LYS A 265 -7.60 31.47 30.49
CA LYS A 265 -8.91 31.97 30.06
C LYS A 265 -9.65 30.84 29.31
N TRP A 266 -10.93 30.73 29.54
CA TRP A 266 -11.81 29.90 28.73
C TRP A 266 -11.99 30.51 27.36
N ASP A 267 -11.72 29.70 26.31
CA ASP A 267 -11.86 30.08 24.90
C ASP A 267 -12.57 28.95 24.14
N TYR A 268 -13.09 29.26 22.96
CA TYR A 268 -13.74 28.29 22.10
C TYR A 268 -12.83 28.03 20.88
N GLU A 269 -12.38 26.79 20.73
CA GLU A 269 -11.57 26.34 19.62
C GLU A 269 -12.45 25.67 18.57
N LEU A 270 -12.30 26.04 17.30
CA LEU A 270 -12.91 25.35 16.17
C LEU A 270 -12.12 24.03 15.92
N ILE A 271 -12.82 22.88 15.97
CA ILE A 271 -12.18 21.57 15.87
C ILE A 271 -12.20 21.04 14.44
N ASN A 272 -13.29 21.25 13.70
CA ASN A 272 -13.47 20.79 12.32
C ASN A 272 -13.10 21.89 11.31
N GLU A 273 -11.82 22.24 11.28
CA GLU A 273 -11.28 23.26 10.36
C GLU A 273 -11.25 22.78 8.92
N ASN A 274 -11.07 21.46 8.71
CA ASN A 274 -10.92 20.87 7.39
C ASN A 274 -12.29 20.73 6.72
N LYS A 275 -12.41 21.27 5.52
CA LYS A 275 -13.61 21.10 4.70
C LYS A 275 -13.50 19.83 3.88
N PRO A 276 -14.63 19.13 3.58
CA PRO A 276 -14.63 17.94 2.73
C PRO A 276 -14.38 18.36 1.28
N ILE A 277 -13.11 18.32 0.86
CA ILE A 277 -12.72 18.75 -0.49
C ILE A 277 -13.36 17.89 -1.59
N TRP A 278 -13.69 16.62 -1.33
CA TRP A 278 -14.34 15.72 -2.28
C TRP A 278 -15.79 16.14 -2.64
N LEU A 279 -16.35 17.15 -1.97
CA LEU A 279 -17.66 17.69 -2.31
C LEU A 279 -17.57 18.88 -3.26
N ARG A 280 -16.38 19.50 -3.37
CA ARG A 280 -16.13 20.66 -4.25
C ARG A 280 -15.88 20.21 -5.68
N ASP A 281 -16.07 21.10 -6.63
CA ASP A 281 -15.70 20.84 -8.02
C ASP A 281 -14.18 20.72 -8.17
N LYS A 282 -13.72 19.78 -8.99
CA LYS A 282 -12.28 19.58 -9.29
C LYS A 282 -11.58 20.88 -9.72
N LYS A 283 -12.28 21.71 -10.53
CA LYS A 283 -11.77 22.98 -11.07
C LYS A 283 -11.54 24.06 -10.00
N GLU A 284 -12.14 23.93 -8.82
CA GLU A 284 -12.03 24.89 -7.72
C GLU A 284 -10.93 24.53 -6.70
N ILE A 285 -10.31 23.35 -6.83
CA ILE A 285 -9.38 22.81 -5.85
C ILE A 285 -7.97 22.85 -6.43
N THR A 286 -7.06 23.53 -5.74
CA THR A 286 -5.66 23.60 -6.15
C THR A 286 -4.89 22.32 -5.80
N LYS A 287 -3.82 22.04 -6.55
CA LYS A 287 -2.92 20.91 -6.30
C LYS A 287 -2.38 20.92 -4.86
N GLU A 288 -2.10 22.10 -4.32
CA GLU A 288 -1.62 22.27 -2.95
C GLU A 288 -2.67 21.86 -1.90
N GLU A 289 -3.97 22.11 -2.16
CA GLU A 289 -5.05 21.67 -1.29
C GLU A 289 -5.16 20.14 -1.26
N TYR A 290 -4.99 19.45 -2.40
CA TYR A 290 -4.92 17.98 -2.44
C TYR A 290 -3.73 17.44 -1.66
N MET A 291 -2.54 18.04 -1.79
CA MET A 291 -1.34 17.62 -1.04
C MET A 291 -1.53 17.81 0.46
N LYS A 292 -2.07 18.96 0.87
CA LYS A 292 -2.37 19.27 2.27
C LYS A 292 -3.41 18.30 2.84
N PHE A 293 -4.45 18.01 2.07
CA PHE A 293 -5.47 17.05 2.46
C PHE A 293 -4.89 15.63 2.61
N TYR A 294 -4.07 15.18 1.67
CA TYR A 294 -3.39 13.88 1.75
C TYR A 294 -2.55 13.77 3.04
N LYS A 295 -1.72 14.75 3.35
CA LYS A 295 -0.90 14.79 4.57
C LYS A 295 -1.74 14.77 5.85
N ALA A 296 -2.86 15.47 5.86
CA ALA A 296 -3.80 15.44 6.99
C ALA A 296 -4.47 14.08 7.16
N LEU A 297 -4.86 13.43 6.04
CA LEU A 297 -5.55 12.15 6.02
C LEU A 297 -4.66 10.98 6.44
N THR A 298 -3.43 10.94 5.90
CA THR A 298 -2.49 9.80 6.05
C THR A 298 -1.46 10.00 7.15
N LYS A 299 -1.21 11.25 7.55
CA LYS A 299 -0.08 11.70 8.41
C LYS A 299 1.28 11.40 7.79
N ASP A 300 1.34 11.25 6.48
CA ASP A 300 2.57 11.14 5.73
C ASP A 300 3.23 12.51 5.58
N SER A 301 4.55 12.55 5.56
CA SER A 301 5.32 13.78 5.33
C SER A 301 5.58 14.05 3.85
N GLU A 302 5.61 12.99 3.02
CA GLU A 302 5.83 13.09 1.58
C GLU A 302 4.53 13.38 0.83
N ASP A 303 4.65 13.94 -0.37
CA ASP A 303 3.53 14.12 -1.27
C ASP A 303 3.17 12.81 -1.98
N PRO A 304 1.90 12.59 -2.36
CA PRO A 304 1.50 11.44 -3.14
C PRO A 304 2.08 11.51 -4.56
N LEU A 305 2.31 10.36 -5.18
CA LEU A 305 2.77 10.28 -6.58
C LEU A 305 1.70 10.74 -7.56
N ALA A 306 0.46 10.38 -7.29
CA ALA A 306 -0.70 10.73 -8.09
C ALA A 306 -1.97 10.75 -7.24
N TYR A 307 -3.00 11.43 -7.72
CA TYR A 307 -4.33 11.43 -7.11
C TYR A 307 -5.43 11.45 -8.17
N GLU A 308 -6.59 10.95 -7.80
CA GLU A 308 -7.80 10.98 -8.64
C GLU A 308 -8.99 11.40 -7.78
N HIS A 309 -9.72 12.42 -8.24
CA HIS A 309 -10.94 12.91 -7.61
C HIS A 309 -12.12 12.62 -8.54
N GLY A 310 -13.08 11.83 -8.08
CA GLY A 310 -14.20 11.38 -8.89
C GLY A 310 -15.55 11.47 -8.19
N LYS A 311 -16.58 11.60 -9.03
CA LYS A 311 -17.98 11.52 -8.65
C LYS A 311 -18.64 10.48 -9.56
N LEU A 312 -19.36 9.55 -8.99
CA LEU A 312 -20.11 8.54 -9.73
C LEU A 312 -21.58 8.66 -9.39
N GLU A 313 -22.40 8.76 -10.43
CA GLU A 313 -23.86 8.79 -10.36
C GLU A 313 -24.41 7.56 -11.06
N GLY A 314 -25.34 6.86 -10.43
CA GLY A 314 -25.91 5.61 -10.98
C GLY A 314 -26.75 4.85 -9.95
N GLU A 315 -26.63 3.53 -9.89
CA GLU A 315 -27.32 2.69 -8.89
C GLU A 315 -26.91 3.07 -7.44
N VAL A 316 -25.69 3.57 -7.26
CA VAL A 316 -25.14 4.09 -6.01
C VAL A 316 -24.40 5.37 -6.33
N ASN A 317 -24.82 6.47 -5.71
CA ASN A 317 -24.10 7.73 -5.84
C ASN A 317 -23.01 7.82 -4.78
N PHE A 318 -21.77 8.04 -5.21
CA PHE A 318 -20.67 8.26 -4.29
C PHE A 318 -19.59 9.15 -4.89
N ARG A 319 -18.80 9.75 -4.03
CA ARG A 319 -17.65 10.59 -4.36
C ARG A 319 -16.41 9.99 -3.74
N TYR A 320 -15.28 10.18 -4.38
CA TYR A 320 -14.03 9.62 -3.88
C TYR A 320 -12.85 10.52 -4.21
N ILE A 321 -11.83 10.45 -3.38
CA ILE A 321 -10.49 10.90 -3.70
C ILE A 321 -9.56 9.73 -3.39
N LEU A 322 -8.78 9.32 -4.39
CA LEU A 322 -7.79 8.25 -4.28
C LEU A 322 -6.39 8.86 -4.40
N PHE A 323 -5.46 8.37 -3.60
CA PHE A 323 -4.06 8.78 -3.62
C PHE A 323 -3.15 7.57 -3.74
N ILE A 324 -2.11 7.69 -4.54
CA ILE A 324 -0.98 6.75 -4.56
C ILE A 324 0.13 7.35 -3.69
N PRO A 325 0.45 6.77 -2.52
CA PRO A 325 1.48 7.30 -1.63
C PRO A 325 2.86 7.36 -2.28
N GLY A 326 3.64 8.39 -1.94
CA GLY A 326 5.01 8.55 -2.42
C GLY A 326 5.99 7.54 -1.84
N ARG A 327 5.67 6.98 -0.68
CA ARG A 327 6.48 6.00 0.03
C ARG A 327 5.67 4.76 0.39
N ARG A 328 6.29 3.60 0.21
CA ARG A 328 5.68 2.32 0.60
C ARG A 328 5.62 2.18 2.13
N PRO A 329 4.47 1.80 2.71
CA PRO A 329 4.38 1.39 4.11
C PRO A 329 5.30 0.19 4.39
N TYR A 330 5.99 0.19 5.54
CA TYR A 330 6.95 -0.86 5.89
C TYR A 330 6.30 -2.24 6.01
N ASP A 331 5.07 -2.30 6.49
CA ASP A 331 4.31 -3.52 6.77
C ASP A 331 3.46 -4.02 5.59
N LEU A 332 3.59 -3.41 4.40
CA LEU A 332 2.72 -3.69 3.25
C LEU A 332 2.71 -5.16 2.84
N TYR A 333 3.88 -5.81 2.88
CA TYR A 333 4.02 -7.22 2.50
C TYR A 333 4.02 -8.18 3.70
N ASP A 334 4.49 -7.73 4.87
CA ASP A 334 4.52 -8.55 6.08
C ASP A 334 3.11 -8.88 6.57
N ASN A 335 2.16 -7.97 6.34
CA ASN A 335 0.76 -8.13 6.72
C ASN A 335 -0.19 -8.15 5.52
N TYR A 336 0.23 -8.73 4.39
CA TYR A 336 -0.56 -8.75 3.14
C TYR A 336 -1.95 -9.38 3.32
N TYR A 337 -2.07 -10.41 4.16
CA TYR A 337 -3.33 -11.07 4.48
C TYR A 337 -4.07 -10.46 5.69
N GLY A 338 -3.47 -9.49 6.36
CA GLY A 338 -4.07 -8.79 7.48
C GLY A 338 -5.05 -7.70 7.07
N LYS A 339 -5.70 -7.11 8.08
CA LYS A 339 -6.60 -5.96 7.84
C LYS A 339 -5.82 -4.74 7.41
N SER A 340 -6.09 -4.25 6.23
CA SER A 340 -5.48 -3.04 5.69
C SER A 340 -6.43 -1.85 5.79
N SER A 341 -5.91 -0.72 6.29
CA SER A 341 -6.60 0.57 6.29
C SER A 341 -6.26 1.32 5.01
N SER A 342 -6.91 0.96 3.90
CA SER A 342 -6.67 1.61 2.61
C SER A 342 -7.56 2.83 2.39
N LEU A 343 -8.87 2.65 2.45
CA LEU A 343 -9.85 3.69 2.22
C LEU A 343 -10.70 3.94 3.46
N LYS A 344 -10.96 5.21 3.75
CA LYS A 344 -11.92 5.61 4.76
C LYS A 344 -13.30 5.75 4.13
N LEU A 345 -14.27 5.01 4.66
CA LEU A 345 -15.65 5.07 4.19
C LEU A 345 -16.46 6.04 5.05
N TYR A 346 -17.00 7.04 4.41
CA TYR A 346 -17.95 7.98 4.97
C TYR A 346 -19.35 7.72 4.40
N VAL A 347 -20.34 7.96 5.21
CA VAL A 347 -21.73 8.05 4.78
C VAL A 347 -22.28 9.37 5.29
N ARG A 348 -22.63 10.23 4.33
CA ARG A 348 -23.07 11.61 4.65
C ARG A 348 -22.06 12.34 5.53
N ARG A 349 -20.76 12.27 5.17
CA ARG A 349 -19.62 12.92 5.85
C ARG A 349 -19.33 12.44 7.28
N VAL A 350 -20.00 11.39 7.73
CA VAL A 350 -19.72 10.73 9.02
C VAL A 350 -18.91 9.46 8.75
N LEU A 351 -17.78 9.32 9.44
CA LEU A 351 -16.94 8.13 9.30
C LEU A 351 -17.67 6.89 9.82
N VAL A 352 -17.82 5.91 8.93
CA VAL A 352 -18.42 4.61 9.21
C VAL A 352 -17.32 3.59 9.52
N SER A 353 -16.30 3.51 8.68
CA SER A 353 -15.20 2.57 8.87
C SER A 353 -13.88 3.15 8.35
N GLU A 354 -12.81 2.92 9.13
CA GLU A 354 -11.42 3.19 8.71
C GLU A 354 -10.77 1.99 8.02
N GLN A 355 -11.35 0.81 8.17
CA GLN A 355 -10.83 -0.46 7.67
C GLN A 355 -11.97 -1.23 7.00
N PHE A 356 -12.22 -0.95 5.74
CA PHE A 356 -13.27 -1.61 4.97
C PHE A 356 -12.64 -2.46 3.87
N GLU A 357 -12.46 -3.76 4.16
CA GLU A 357 -11.74 -4.71 3.30
C GLU A 357 -12.44 -4.94 1.95
N ASP A 358 -13.77 -4.83 1.90
CA ASP A 358 -14.56 -5.16 0.71
C ASP A 358 -14.55 -4.06 -0.38
N LEU A 359 -14.02 -2.86 -0.10
CA LEU A 359 -13.96 -1.77 -1.08
C LEU A 359 -12.80 -1.90 -2.06
N MET A 360 -11.68 -2.48 -1.62
CA MET A 360 -10.48 -2.62 -2.46
C MET A 360 -9.90 -4.02 -2.33
N PRO A 361 -9.49 -4.65 -3.45
CA PRO A 361 -8.76 -5.91 -3.41
C PRO A 361 -7.39 -5.72 -2.77
N ARG A 362 -6.83 -6.80 -2.25
CA ARG A 362 -5.57 -6.76 -1.48
C ARG A 362 -4.39 -6.20 -2.25
N TYR A 363 -4.31 -6.48 -3.54
CA TYR A 363 -3.22 -5.95 -4.36
C TYR A 363 -3.25 -4.42 -4.53
N LEU A 364 -4.37 -3.75 -4.21
CA LEU A 364 -4.52 -2.29 -4.17
C LEU A 364 -4.54 -1.71 -2.74
N ASN A 365 -4.12 -2.47 -1.74
CA ASN A 365 -4.16 -2.06 -0.33
C ASN A 365 -3.24 -0.86 0.00
N PHE A 366 -2.33 -0.51 -0.89
CA PHE A 366 -1.46 0.67 -0.77
C PHE A 366 -2.18 1.98 -1.08
N ILE A 367 -3.28 1.94 -1.85
CA ILE A 367 -4.04 3.14 -2.20
C ILE A 367 -4.72 3.70 -0.94
N LYS A 368 -4.57 5.00 -0.72
CA LYS A 368 -5.17 5.73 0.39
C LYS A 368 -6.23 6.67 -0.17
N GLY A 369 -7.23 6.97 0.65
CA GLY A 369 -8.26 7.89 0.19
C GLY A 369 -9.53 7.90 1.02
N VAL A 370 -10.51 8.58 0.47
CA VAL A 370 -11.83 8.78 1.06
C VAL A 370 -12.89 8.38 0.04
N VAL A 371 -13.89 7.68 0.51
CA VAL A 371 -15.12 7.38 -0.24
C VAL A 371 -16.31 7.83 0.58
N ASP A 372 -17.17 8.66 0.01
CA ASP A 372 -18.36 9.19 0.68
C ASP A 372 -19.62 8.93 -0.18
N SER A 373 -20.63 8.33 0.41
CA SER A 373 -21.90 8.05 -0.25
C SER A 373 -23.08 8.50 0.59
N ASP A 374 -24.04 9.14 -0.05
CA ASP A 374 -25.30 9.54 0.58
C ASP A 374 -26.33 8.40 0.62
N ASP A 375 -26.19 7.39 -0.26
CA ASP A 375 -27.22 6.37 -0.54
C ASP A 375 -27.00 5.04 0.20
N LEU A 376 -25.84 4.83 0.81
CA LEU A 376 -25.52 3.56 1.47
C LEU A 376 -26.41 3.32 2.69
N PRO A 377 -27.18 2.24 2.73
CA PRO A 377 -27.96 1.87 3.88
C PRO A 377 -27.07 1.31 5.00
N LEU A 378 -27.06 2.01 6.12
CA LEU A 378 -26.35 1.59 7.31
C LEU A 378 -27.22 0.65 8.16
N ASN A 379 -26.56 -0.22 8.94
CA ASN A 379 -27.24 -0.93 10.01
C ASN A 379 -27.54 0.03 11.19
N VAL A 380 -28.25 -0.48 12.18
CA VAL A 380 -28.68 0.33 13.34
C VAL A 380 -27.49 0.87 14.13
N SER A 381 -26.39 0.14 14.21
CA SER A 381 -25.15 0.56 14.90
C SER A 381 -24.25 1.49 14.07
N ARG A 382 -24.52 1.63 12.77
CA ARG A 382 -23.68 2.32 11.79
C ARG A 382 -22.24 1.78 11.72
N GLU A 383 -22.01 0.56 12.16
CA GLU A 383 -20.70 -0.10 12.14
C GLU A 383 -20.56 -1.08 10.97
N ALA A 384 -21.66 -1.46 10.32
CA ALA A 384 -21.65 -2.37 9.18
C ALA A 384 -22.66 -1.96 8.11
N LEU A 385 -22.42 -2.35 6.88
CA LEU A 385 -23.28 -2.14 5.74
C LEU A 385 -24.14 -3.39 5.47
N GLN A 386 -25.43 -3.20 5.20
CA GLN A 386 -26.37 -4.32 5.01
C GLN A 386 -26.42 -4.84 3.58
N GLN A 387 -25.94 -4.10 2.56
CA GLN A 387 -26.09 -4.46 1.15
C GLN A 387 -24.77 -4.72 0.45
N TYR A 388 -24.36 -5.98 0.41
CA TYR A 388 -23.17 -6.46 -0.28
C TYR A 388 -23.13 -6.11 -1.79
N LYS A 389 -24.29 -6.04 -2.47
CA LYS A 389 -24.35 -5.70 -3.90
C LYS A 389 -23.86 -4.27 -4.19
N MET A 390 -24.28 -3.28 -3.40
CA MET A 390 -23.88 -1.88 -3.58
C MET A 390 -22.38 -1.71 -3.34
N ILE A 391 -21.85 -2.37 -2.31
CA ILE A 391 -20.42 -2.36 -2.02
C ILE A 391 -19.62 -2.94 -3.18
N LYS A 392 -20.08 -4.05 -3.77
CA LYS A 392 -19.42 -4.67 -4.92
C LYS A 392 -19.40 -3.77 -6.16
N VAL A 393 -20.50 -3.04 -6.42
CA VAL A 393 -20.55 -2.05 -7.51
C VAL A 393 -19.55 -0.92 -7.26
N MET A 394 -19.51 -0.37 -6.04
CA MET A 394 -18.54 0.66 -5.66
C MET A 394 -17.11 0.15 -5.80
N SER A 395 -16.82 -1.05 -5.27
CA SER A 395 -15.49 -1.69 -5.38
C SER A 395 -15.03 -1.82 -6.82
N ASN A 396 -15.87 -2.34 -7.71
CA ASN A 396 -15.54 -2.48 -9.13
C ASN A 396 -15.20 -1.13 -9.80
N LYS A 397 -15.93 -0.07 -9.46
CA LYS A 397 -15.67 1.27 -10.00
C LYS A 397 -14.39 1.88 -9.41
N LEU A 398 -14.15 1.74 -8.11
CA LEU A 398 -12.93 2.20 -7.44
C LEU A 398 -11.68 1.47 -7.97
N VAL A 399 -11.78 0.16 -8.21
CA VAL A 399 -10.69 -0.63 -8.82
C VAL A 399 -10.38 -0.12 -10.24
N LYS A 400 -11.43 0.13 -11.07
CA LYS A 400 -11.23 0.71 -12.41
C LYS A 400 -10.57 2.09 -12.34
N ALA A 401 -11.05 2.99 -11.47
CA ALA A 401 -10.46 4.32 -11.28
C ALA A 401 -9.00 4.23 -10.81
N SER A 402 -8.70 3.31 -9.89
CA SER A 402 -7.33 3.09 -9.41
C SER A 402 -6.38 2.61 -10.52
N ILE A 403 -6.86 1.69 -11.37
CA ILE A 403 -6.07 1.20 -12.51
C ILE A 403 -5.87 2.30 -13.55
N GLN A 404 -6.89 3.10 -13.84
CA GLN A 404 -6.77 4.26 -14.74
C GLN A 404 -5.78 5.29 -14.19
N LEU A 405 -5.82 5.60 -12.90
CA LEU A 405 -4.86 6.49 -12.25
C LEU A 405 -3.41 5.99 -12.42
N MET A 406 -3.17 4.69 -12.24
CA MET A 406 -1.85 4.09 -12.45
C MET A 406 -1.42 4.12 -13.90
N ILE A 407 -2.35 3.91 -14.85
CA ILE A 407 -2.06 4.00 -16.29
C ILE A 407 -1.74 5.45 -16.68
N LYS A 408 -2.50 6.45 -16.20
CA LYS A 408 -2.18 7.87 -16.39
C LYS A 408 -0.77 8.17 -15.90
N LEU A 409 -0.43 7.75 -14.67
CA LEU A 409 0.91 7.91 -14.12
C LEU A 409 2.01 7.27 -14.97
N ALA A 410 1.71 6.16 -15.68
CA ALA A 410 2.67 5.49 -16.56
C ALA A 410 2.88 6.22 -17.90
N VAL A 411 1.93 7.05 -18.33
CA VAL A 411 1.94 7.78 -19.62
C VAL A 411 2.39 9.24 -19.43
N GLU A 412 2.16 9.83 -18.25
CA GLU A 412 2.55 11.21 -17.94
C GLU A 412 4.05 11.38 -18.12
N LYS A 413 4.45 12.40 -18.88
CA LYS A 413 5.83 12.86 -18.97
C LYS A 413 6.12 13.74 -17.76
N ASP A 414 7.34 13.65 -17.20
CA ASP A 414 7.80 14.57 -16.14
C ASP A 414 8.05 15.96 -16.75
N GLU A 415 7.02 16.65 -17.14
CA GLU A 415 7.08 18.07 -17.50
C GLU A 415 6.39 18.87 -16.41
N ASP A 416 7.19 19.68 -15.71
CA ASP A 416 6.72 20.80 -14.90
C ASP A 416 6.27 21.90 -15.86
N GLU A 417 5.07 21.81 -16.42
CA GLU A 417 4.40 22.95 -17.03
C GLU A 417 2.90 22.72 -17.00
N ASP A 418 2.23 23.75 -16.48
CA ASP A 418 0.80 23.93 -16.42
C ASP A 418 0.19 23.89 -17.83
N ASP A 419 -0.32 22.76 -18.26
CA ASP A 419 -1.31 22.70 -19.33
C ASP A 419 -2.55 21.99 -18.79
N ASP A 420 -3.51 22.80 -18.36
CA ASP A 420 -4.90 22.43 -18.13
C ASP A 420 -5.53 22.06 -19.50
N ASP A 421 -5.26 20.85 -19.98
CA ASP A 421 -6.05 20.29 -21.08
C ASP A 421 -7.29 19.60 -20.49
N ASP A 422 -8.41 20.30 -20.67
CA ASP A 422 -9.77 19.82 -20.49
C ASP A 422 -10.04 18.63 -21.45
N ASP A 423 -9.73 17.40 -21.03
CA ASP A 423 -10.28 16.22 -21.66
C ASP A 423 -11.58 15.84 -20.93
N ASP A 424 -12.70 16.32 -21.49
CA ASP A 424 -14.03 15.80 -21.24
C ASP A 424 -14.07 14.34 -21.75
N ASP A 425 -13.78 13.39 -20.88
CA ASP A 425 -14.03 11.97 -21.15
C ASP A 425 -15.53 11.68 -21.01
N ASP A 426 -16.23 11.84 -22.15
CA ASP A 426 -17.51 11.18 -22.37
C ASP A 426 -17.38 9.65 -22.25
N ASP A 427 -18.32 9.06 -21.52
CA ASP A 427 -18.52 7.62 -21.39
C ASP A 427 -18.62 6.93 -22.77
N GLU A 428 -17.52 6.40 -23.31
CA GLU A 428 -17.60 5.47 -24.42
C GLU A 428 -17.75 4.04 -23.93
N GLU A 429 -18.95 3.53 -24.18
CA GLU A 429 -19.28 2.11 -24.21
C GLU A 429 -18.39 1.36 -25.24
N ASP A 430 -17.92 0.19 -24.83
CA ASP A 430 -17.19 -0.77 -25.66
C ASP A 430 -17.84 -0.93 -27.06
N ASN A 431 -17.16 -0.44 -28.09
CA ASN A 431 -17.39 -0.88 -29.47
C ASN A 431 -16.04 -1.10 -30.16
N GLU A 432 -15.70 -2.38 -30.33
CA GLU A 432 -14.61 -2.83 -31.20
C GLU A 432 -14.95 -2.47 -32.66
N THR A 433 -14.15 -1.61 -33.27
CA THR A 433 -14.08 -1.53 -34.74
C THR A 433 -12.63 -1.35 -35.20
N GLU A 434 -12.18 -2.33 -35.96
CA GLU A 434 -10.96 -2.33 -36.73
C GLU A 434 -10.92 -1.16 -37.72
N SER A 435 -9.81 -0.42 -37.79
CA SER A 435 -9.45 0.26 -39.03
C SER A 435 -7.95 0.29 -39.23
N SER A 436 -7.55 -0.45 -40.26
CA SER A 436 -6.30 -0.38 -40.97
C SER A 436 -6.12 0.98 -41.65
N ASN A 437 -4.94 1.56 -41.57
CA ASN A 437 -4.43 2.38 -42.67
C ASN A 437 -2.89 2.34 -42.74
N ASP A 438 -2.46 1.72 -43.82
CA ASP A 438 -1.09 1.84 -44.41
C ASP A 438 -0.84 3.27 -44.85
N THR A 439 0.36 3.76 -44.57
CA THR A 439 1.10 4.58 -45.55
C THR A 439 2.60 4.56 -45.26
N ASP A 440 3.33 4.03 -46.21
CA ASP A 440 4.78 4.10 -46.39
C ASP A 440 5.33 5.54 -46.39
N SER A 441 6.45 5.75 -45.69
CA SER A 441 7.54 6.58 -46.23
C SER A 441 8.85 6.32 -45.49
N GLU A 442 9.76 5.64 -46.18
CA GLU A 442 11.17 5.52 -45.83
C GLU A 442 11.84 6.90 -45.80
N LYS A 443 12.57 7.21 -44.74
CA LYS A 443 13.79 8.06 -44.79
C LYS A 443 14.73 7.73 -43.64
N ASN A 444 15.98 7.46 -44.03
CA ASN A 444 17.16 7.26 -43.20
C ASN A 444 17.41 8.39 -42.20
N ASP A 445 17.61 8.02 -40.91
CA ASP A 445 18.32 8.86 -39.94
C ASP A 445 18.87 7.96 -38.79
N THR A 446 20.12 7.51 -38.94
CA THR A 446 20.82 6.68 -37.95
C THR A 446 21.48 7.49 -36.81
N ASP A 447 21.48 8.83 -36.88
CA ASP A 447 22.12 9.68 -35.85
C ASP A 447 21.16 10.30 -34.84
N LYS A 448 19.84 10.10 -35.01
CA LYS A 448 18.81 10.59 -34.07
C LYS A 448 18.33 9.53 -33.05
N GLU A 449 18.76 8.28 -33.17
CA GLU A 449 18.33 7.22 -32.24
C GLU A 449 18.99 7.36 -30.88
N ASN A 450 20.26 7.77 -30.80
CA ASN A 450 20.96 7.91 -29.52
C ASN A 450 20.49 9.13 -28.67
N GLU A 451 20.05 10.22 -29.30
CA GLU A 451 19.49 11.39 -28.57
C GLU A 451 18.06 11.11 -28.08
N LYS A 452 17.28 10.29 -28.80
CA LYS A 452 15.94 9.87 -28.37
C LYS A 452 15.98 8.90 -27.19
N ASP A 453 16.95 7.99 -27.14
CA ASP A 453 17.09 7.05 -26.03
C ASP A 453 17.55 7.74 -24.73
N GLU A 454 18.34 8.82 -24.81
CA GLU A 454 18.67 9.65 -23.63
C GLU A 454 17.51 10.54 -23.17
N GLU A 455 16.66 11.02 -24.07
CA GLU A 455 15.43 11.73 -23.74
C GLU A 455 14.36 10.76 -23.18
N GLU A 456 14.23 9.54 -23.70
CA GLU A 456 13.34 8.52 -23.13
C GLU A 456 13.79 8.05 -21.75
N SER A 457 15.07 8.04 -21.44
CA SER A 457 15.59 7.65 -20.11
C SER A 457 15.30 8.67 -19.00
N LYS A 458 15.04 9.93 -19.35
CA LYS A 458 14.60 10.98 -18.42
C LYS A 458 13.07 10.98 -18.20
N LYS A 459 12.34 10.23 -19.03
CA LYS A 459 10.87 10.25 -19.06
C LYS A 459 10.30 9.25 -18.07
N ASN A 460 9.86 9.75 -16.93
CA ASN A 460 8.99 9.07 -15.97
C ASN A 460 9.65 8.57 -14.66
N THR A 461 10.33 9.48 -13.98
CA THR A 461 10.88 9.22 -12.63
C THR A 461 9.77 8.89 -11.62
N LYS A 462 8.56 9.47 -11.76
CA LYS A 462 7.41 9.21 -10.90
C LYS A 462 6.92 7.77 -11.06
N PHE A 463 6.77 7.28 -12.30
CA PHE A 463 6.36 5.90 -12.54
C PHE A 463 7.42 4.89 -12.10
N LYS A 464 8.71 5.19 -12.30
CA LYS A 464 9.79 4.37 -11.79
C LYS A 464 9.70 4.25 -10.26
N LYS A 465 9.56 5.38 -9.54
CA LYS A 465 9.36 5.38 -8.08
C LYS A 465 8.11 4.60 -7.67
N PHE A 466 7.02 4.70 -8.45
CA PHE A 466 5.81 3.90 -8.25
C PHE A 466 6.09 2.41 -8.38
N PHE A 467 6.73 1.99 -9.47
CA PHE A 467 6.99 0.59 -9.74
C PHE A 467 7.97 -0.03 -8.74
N ASP A 468 9.01 0.72 -8.32
CA ASP A 468 9.95 0.31 -7.26
C ASP A 468 9.23 0.06 -5.93
N ASN A 469 8.22 0.86 -5.61
CA ASN A 469 7.44 0.72 -4.37
C ASN A 469 6.34 -0.36 -4.45
N TYR A 470 5.62 -0.42 -5.57
CA TYR A 470 4.35 -1.16 -5.70
C TYR A 470 4.34 -2.20 -6.83
N GLY A 471 5.43 -2.40 -7.54
CA GLY A 471 5.51 -3.36 -8.65
C GLY A 471 5.08 -4.78 -8.25
N LYS A 472 5.43 -5.23 -7.05
CA LYS A 472 4.97 -6.53 -6.52
C LYS A 472 3.45 -6.59 -6.35
N ASN A 473 2.83 -5.49 -5.95
CA ASN A 473 1.38 -5.39 -5.84
C ASN A 473 0.69 -5.52 -7.20
N ILE A 474 1.26 -4.90 -8.24
CA ILE A 474 0.75 -5.02 -9.61
C ILE A 474 0.90 -6.46 -10.12
N LYS A 475 2.05 -7.10 -9.87
CA LYS A 475 2.29 -8.52 -10.19
C LYS A 475 1.27 -9.44 -9.50
N LEU A 476 0.98 -9.19 -8.21
CA LEU A 476 -0.09 -9.89 -7.47
C LEU A 476 -1.47 -9.64 -8.09
N GLY A 477 -1.76 -8.41 -8.50
CA GLY A 477 -3.00 -8.06 -9.19
C GLY A 477 -3.21 -8.85 -10.49
N VAL A 478 -2.15 -9.02 -11.30
CA VAL A 478 -2.20 -9.86 -12.51
C VAL A 478 -2.50 -11.33 -12.18
N ILE A 479 -2.05 -11.83 -11.03
CA ILE A 479 -2.33 -13.21 -10.58
C ILE A 479 -3.78 -13.33 -10.09
N GLU A 480 -4.24 -12.41 -9.24
CA GLU A 480 -5.49 -12.52 -8.48
C GLU A 480 -6.71 -11.99 -9.26
N ASP A 481 -6.58 -10.90 -10.02
CA ASP A 481 -7.68 -10.21 -10.71
C ASP A 481 -7.73 -10.56 -12.20
N ILE A 482 -8.47 -11.61 -12.51
CA ILE A 482 -8.66 -12.10 -13.89
C ILE A 482 -9.33 -11.04 -14.77
N GLN A 483 -10.27 -10.25 -14.22
CA GLN A 483 -11.06 -9.28 -14.99
C GLN A 483 -10.21 -8.08 -15.46
N ASN A 484 -9.27 -7.63 -14.65
CA ASN A 484 -8.43 -6.48 -14.95
C ASN A 484 -7.00 -6.87 -15.36
N ARG A 485 -6.71 -8.17 -15.49
CA ARG A 485 -5.38 -8.72 -15.76
C ARG A 485 -4.69 -8.04 -16.92
N ASN A 486 -5.36 -7.89 -18.07
CA ASN A 486 -4.78 -7.30 -19.27
C ASN A 486 -4.45 -5.80 -19.09
N LYS A 487 -5.28 -5.06 -18.31
CA LYS A 487 -5.02 -3.66 -18.00
C LYS A 487 -3.83 -3.52 -17.04
N LEU A 488 -3.74 -4.40 -16.04
CA LEU A 488 -2.61 -4.44 -15.10
C LEU A 488 -1.31 -4.86 -15.80
N ALA A 489 -1.39 -5.73 -16.81
CA ALA A 489 -0.23 -6.17 -17.58
C ALA A 489 0.50 -5.01 -18.29
N LYS A 490 -0.21 -3.93 -18.69
CA LYS A 490 0.39 -2.71 -19.26
C LYS A 490 1.32 -1.99 -18.29
N LEU A 491 1.10 -2.16 -16.99
CA LEU A 491 1.91 -1.55 -15.91
C LEU A 491 3.14 -2.37 -15.55
N LEU A 492 3.25 -3.62 -16.00
CA LEU A 492 4.38 -4.49 -15.69
C LEU A 492 5.67 -3.99 -16.33
N ARG A 493 6.75 -4.15 -15.60
CA ARG A 493 8.11 -3.85 -16.06
C ARG A 493 9.04 -4.99 -15.65
N PHE A 494 9.95 -5.35 -16.56
CA PHE A 494 10.94 -6.41 -16.38
C PHE A 494 12.27 -5.97 -16.95
N TYR A 495 13.35 -6.52 -16.44
CA TYR A 495 14.65 -6.38 -17.09
C TYR A 495 14.68 -7.18 -18.39
N SER A 496 15.53 -6.79 -19.32
CA SER A 496 15.69 -7.50 -20.59
C SER A 496 17.14 -7.55 -21.05
N THR A 497 17.42 -8.44 -21.97
CA THR A 497 18.76 -8.54 -22.59
C THR A 497 19.10 -7.35 -23.49
N HIS A 498 18.12 -6.50 -23.84
CA HIS A 498 18.36 -5.26 -24.57
C HIS A 498 19.08 -4.23 -23.68
N ASN A 499 18.62 -4.07 -22.43
CA ASN A 499 19.29 -3.26 -21.42
C ASN A 499 19.04 -3.88 -20.04
N ILE A 500 20.11 -4.39 -19.43
CA ILE A 500 20.05 -5.10 -18.13
C ILE A 500 19.76 -4.14 -16.96
N ASP A 501 20.07 -2.85 -17.12
CA ASP A 501 19.96 -1.86 -16.06
C ASP A 501 18.64 -1.07 -16.09
N GLN A 502 17.88 -1.21 -17.18
CA GLN A 502 16.60 -0.53 -17.35
C GLN A 502 15.46 -1.52 -17.43
N LEU A 503 14.38 -1.17 -16.72
CA LEU A 503 13.12 -1.90 -16.80
C LEU A 503 12.41 -1.60 -18.12
N SER A 504 11.91 -2.61 -18.79
CA SER A 504 11.19 -2.55 -20.07
C SER A 504 9.76 -3.02 -19.91
N SER A 505 8.82 -2.38 -20.60
CA SER A 505 7.43 -2.83 -20.69
C SER A 505 7.28 -3.92 -21.75
N PHE A 506 6.14 -4.62 -21.72
CA PHE A 506 5.79 -5.52 -22.83
C PHE A 506 5.60 -4.77 -24.15
N ASP A 507 5.06 -3.56 -24.12
CA ASP A 507 4.88 -2.74 -25.32
C ASP A 507 6.21 -2.35 -25.95
N ASP A 508 7.22 -2.00 -25.12
CA ASP A 508 8.56 -1.69 -25.61
C ASP A 508 9.27 -2.93 -26.17
N TYR A 509 9.06 -4.08 -25.54
CA TYR A 509 9.54 -5.35 -26.09
C TYR A 509 8.91 -5.64 -27.47
N ILE A 510 7.58 -5.47 -27.61
CA ILE A 510 6.85 -5.70 -28.86
C ILE A 510 7.34 -4.77 -29.99
N LYS A 511 7.64 -3.50 -29.69
CA LYS A 511 8.20 -2.55 -30.66
C LYS A 511 9.56 -3.02 -31.21
N ARG A 512 10.36 -3.70 -30.39
CA ARG A 512 11.70 -4.24 -30.77
C ARG A 512 11.67 -5.65 -31.30
N MET A 513 10.52 -6.34 -31.31
CA MET A 513 10.37 -7.71 -31.83
C MET A 513 10.75 -7.80 -33.28
N LYS A 514 11.34 -8.94 -33.65
CA LYS A 514 11.66 -9.23 -35.04
C LYS A 514 10.42 -9.49 -35.89
N PRO A 515 10.44 -9.14 -37.17
CA PRO A 515 9.37 -9.48 -38.11
C PRO A 515 9.05 -10.99 -38.04
N LYS A 516 7.78 -11.36 -37.98
CA LYS A 516 7.26 -12.74 -37.83
C LYS A 516 7.51 -13.40 -36.46
N GLN A 517 8.02 -12.69 -35.47
CA GLN A 517 8.11 -13.22 -34.11
C GLN A 517 6.71 -13.29 -33.49
N GLU A 518 6.30 -14.47 -33.02
CA GLU A 518 4.98 -14.73 -32.43
C GLU A 518 5.01 -14.85 -30.91
N GLN A 519 6.21 -14.93 -30.33
CA GLN A 519 6.38 -15.20 -28.89
C GLN A 519 7.25 -14.14 -28.23
N ILE A 520 6.85 -13.77 -27.02
CA ILE A 520 7.66 -12.98 -26.09
C ILE A 520 8.47 -13.97 -25.25
N PHE A 521 9.81 -13.92 -25.37
CA PHE A 521 10.69 -14.83 -24.66
C PHE A 521 11.04 -14.31 -23.27
N TYR A 522 11.05 -15.19 -22.28
CA TYR A 522 11.51 -14.87 -20.94
C TYR A 522 12.28 -16.02 -20.30
N LEU A 523 13.17 -15.68 -19.38
CA LEU A 523 13.92 -16.60 -18.52
C LEU A 523 13.82 -16.13 -17.07
N ALA A 524 13.53 -17.05 -16.15
CA ALA A 524 13.39 -16.77 -14.72
C ALA A 524 14.55 -17.38 -13.91
N GLY A 525 15.06 -16.63 -12.93
CA GLY A 525 16.13 -17.07 -12.04
C GLY A 525 16.35 -16.16 -10.85
N GLU A 526 17.56 -16.14 -10.30
CA GLU A 526 17.87 -15.36 -9.07
C GLU A 526 18.46 -13.98 -9.37
N GLU A 527 19.32 -13.90 -10.39
CA GLU A 527 20.07 -12.68 -10.73
C GLU A 527 20.03 -12.42 -12.22
N LYS A 528 19.69 -11.20 -12.62
CA LYS A 528 19.58 -10.78 -14.02
C LYS A 528 20.90 -10.93 -14.78
N GLU A 529 22.06 -10.69 -14.15
CA GLU A 529 23.39 -10.81 -14.74
C GLU A 529 23.74 -12.27 -15.08
N THR A 530 23.32 -13.20 -14.22
CA THR A 530 23.49 -14.65 -14.44
C THR A 530 22.55 -15.13 -15.55
N LEU A 531 21.30 -14.66 -15.55
CA LEU A 531 20.32 -14.99 -16.58
C LEU A 531 20.75 -14.51 -17.97
N ALA A 532 21.32 -13.32 -18.06
CA ALA A 532 21.79 -12.74 -19.32
C ALA A 532 22.95 -13.53 -19.99
N LYS A 533 23.67 -14.35 -19.21
CA LYS A 533 24.77 -15.22 -19.69
C LYS A 533 24.34 -16.66 -19.89
N SER A 534 23.09 -16.98 -19.67
CA SER A 534 22.59 -18.37 -19.74
C SER A 534 22.69 -18.94 -21.16
N PRO A 535 23.14 -20.17 -21.31
CA PRO A 535 23.17 -20.85 -22.62
C PRO A 535 21.78 -21.02 -23.25
N LEU A 536 20.72 -20.98 -22.45
CA LEU A 536 19.34 -21.11 -22.91
C LEU A 536 18.93 -19.99 -23.89
N ILE A 537 19.48 -18.80 -23.74
CA ILE A 537 19.11 -17.62 -24.52
C ILE A 537 20.09 -17.30 -25.65
N GLN A 538 21.27 -17.93 -25.69
CA GLN A 538 22.37 -17.59 -26.59
C GLN A 538 21.94 -17.57 -28.06
N LYS A 539 21.24 -18.62 -28.53
CA LYS A 539 20.75 -18.68 -29.93
C LYS A 539 19.78 -17.55 -30.27
N ILE A 540 18.95 -17.10 -29.29
CA ILE A 540 18.03 -15.99 -29.50
C ILE A 540 18.80 -14.69 -29.66
N LEU A 541 19.82 -14.48 -28.82
CA LEU A 541 20.69 -13.30 -28.86
C LEU A 541 21.52 -13.25 -30.14
N ASP A 542 22.10 -14.40 -30.60
CA ASP A 542 22.88 -14.51 -31.84
C ASP A 542 22.07 -14.13 -33.09
N LYS A 543 20.74 -14.38 -33.04
CA LYS A 543 19.82 -13.95 -34.10
C LYS A 543 19.26 -12.53 -33.86
N GLY A 544 19.81 -11.79 -32.89
CA GLY A 544 19.43 -10.42 -32.54
C GLY A 544 18.05 -10.29 -31.92
N GLY A 545 17.56 -11.35 -31.27
CA GLY A 545 16.32 -11.31 -30.47
C GLY A 545 16.56 -10.77 -29.06
N GLU A 546 15.48 -10.52 -28.35
CA GLU A 546 15.48 -10.05 -26.99
C GLU A 546 14.79 -11.06 -26.04
N VAL A 547 15.25 -11.16 -24.81
CA VAL A 547 14.67 -12.04 -23.77
C VAL A 547 14.44 -11.24 -22.49
N LEU A 548 13.27 -11.34 -21.91
CA LEU A 548 12.97 -10.76 -20.60
C LEU A 548 13.62 -11.58 -19.49
N LEU A 549 14.23 -10.89 -18.52
CA LEU A 549 14.93 -11.47 -17.39
C LEU A 549 14.09 -11.27 -16.13
N LEU A 550 13.60 -12.37 -15.59
CA LEU A 550 12.70 -12.38 -14.43
C LEU A 550 13.51 -12.77 -13.18
N ASP A 551 13.89 -11.79 -12.38
CA ASP A 551 14.76 -11.97 -11.20
C ASP A 551 14.00 -12.02 -9.88
N ASP A 552 12.71 -11.65 -9.86
CA ASP A 552 11.86 -11.78 -8.67
C ASP A 552 11.06 -13.11 -8.74
N PRO A 553 11.00 -13.90 -7.65
CA PRO A 553 10.23 -15.14 -7.61
C PRO A 553 8.76 -15.03 -8.02
N ILE A 554 8.13 -13.87 -7.80
CA ILE A 554 6.73 -13.63 -8.18
C ILE A 554 6.55 -13.47 -9.69
N ASP A 555 7.60 -13.09 -10.42
CA ASP A 555 7.53 -12.77 -11.85
C ASP A 555 7.09 -13.95 -12.69
N GLU A 556 7.68 -15.12 -12.44
CA GLU A 556 7.32 -16.32 -13.17
C GLU A 556 5.87 -16.72 -12.96
N PHE A 557 5.34 -16.57 -11.72
CA PHE A 557 3.92 -16.79 -11.43
C PHE A 557 3.04 -15.77 -12.16
N CYS A 558 3.43 -14.51 -12.16
CA CYS A 558 2.72 -13.43 -12.83
C CYS A 558 2.60 -13.70 -14.33
N VAL A 559 3.73 -13.97 -14.99
CA VAL A 559 3.82 -14.19 -16.44
C VAL A 559 3.10 -15.48 -16.85
N GLN A 560 3.16 -16.54 -16.04
CA GLN A 560 2.43 -17.79 -16.31
C GLN A 560 0.91 -17.60 -16.21
N ASN A 561 0.42 -16.80 -15.24
CA ASN A 561 -1.00 -16.48 -15.12
C ASN A 561 -1.48 -15.56 -16.23
N LEU A 562 -0.63 -14.68 -16.75
CA LEU A 562 -0.94 -13.82 -17.90
C LEU A 562 -1.06 -14.65 -19.20
N GLY A 563 -0.08 -15.52 -19.46
CA GLY A 563 -0.03 -16.46 -20.60
C GLY A 563 0.20 -15.82 -21.96
N GLU A 564 -0.49 -14.73 -22.28
CA GLU A 564 -0.33 -13.97 -23.54
C GLU A 564 -0.52 -12.46 -23.29
N TYR A 565 0.10 -11.65 -24.14
CA TYR A 565 -0.06 -10.20 -24.15
C TYR A 565 -0.15 -9.72 -25.60
N GLU A 566 -1.17 -8.91 -25.93
CA GLU A 566 -1.45 -8.41 -27.29
C GLU A 566 -1.34 -9.51 -28.37
N LYS A 567 -2.01 -10.66 -28.12
CA LYS A 567 -2.01 -11.85 -28.99
C LYS A 567 -0.63 -12.52 -29.16
N LYS A 568 0.39 -12.13 -28.40
CA LYS A 568 1.73 -12.74 -28.38
C LYS A 568 1.85 -13.66 -27.16
N LYS A 569 2.21 -14.93 -27.38
CA LYS A 569 2.38 -15.90 -26.29
C LYS A 569 3.65 -15.64 -25.51
N LEU A 570 3.56 -15.68 -24.19
CA LEU A 570 4.71 -15.61 -23.28
C LEU A 570 5.34 -16.99 -23.19
N LYS A 571 6.62 -17.11 -23.60
CA LYS A 571 7.33 -18.39 -23.68
C LYS A 571 8.55 -18.41 -22.76
N ASN A 572 8.53 -19.34 -21.79
CA ASN A 572 9.71 -19.62 -20.96
C ASN A 572 10.73 -20.41 -21.78
N VAL A 573 11.91 -19.84 -21.99
CA VAL A 573 12.99 -20.49 -22.78
C VAL A 573 13.61 -21.69 -22.06
N ALA A 574 13.39 -21.85 -20.74
CA ALA A 574 13.82 -23.04 -19.98
C ALA A 574 12.82 -24.21 -20.06
N LYS A 575 11.68 -24.06 -20.75
CA LYS A 575 10.63 -25.08 -20.85
C LYS A 575 10.35 -25.46 -22.30
N GLY A 576 10.37 -26.76 -22.57
CA GLY A 576 10.00 -27.31 -23.85
C GLY A 576 10.76 -26.72 -25.04
N GLU A 577 10.22 -26.89 -26.23
CA GLU A 577 10.77 -26.33 -27.47
C GLU A 577 10.14 -24.96 -27.75
N PHE A 578 10.89 -24.06 -28.39
CA PHE A 578 10.39 -22.79 -28.88
C PHE A 578 10.80 -22.58 -30.34
N LYS A 579 10.08 -21.73 -31.06
CA LYS A 579 10.32 -21.42 -32.47
C LYS A 579 10.89 -20.02 -32.59
N LEU A 580 11.84 -19.88 -33.50
CA LEU A 580 12.37 -18.59 -33.90
C LEU A 580 11.69 -18.13 -35.20
N TRP A 581 11.74 -16.84 -35.48
CA TRP A 581 11.04 -16.17 -36.58
C TRP A 581 11.54 -16.46 -37.99
N ASP A 582 12.72 -17.08 -38.12
CA ASP A 582 13.40 -17.37 -39.38
C ASP A 582 13.52 -18.87 -39.69
N GLU A 583 12.90 -19.74 -38.88
CA GLU A 583 13.02 -21.20 -39.06
C GLU A 583 11.96 -21.74 -40.03
N ASP A 584 12.45 -22.43 -41.09
CA ASP A 584 11.60 -23.24 -41.96
C ASP A 584 11.31 -24.57 -41.26
N ASP A 585 10.15 -24.68 -40.67
CA ASP A 585 9.69 -25.76 -39.80
C ASP A 585 9.92 -27.18 -40.39
N GLU A 586 9.78 -27.37 -41.69
CA GLU A 586 9.88 -28.70 -42.28
C GLU A 586 11.35 -29.14 -42.53
N LEU A 587 12.17 -28.22 -42.96
CA LEU A 587 13.57 -28.51 -43.27
C LEU A 587 14.37 -28.72 -41.98
N GLU A 588 14.15 -27.89 -40.99
CA GLU A 588 14.80 -27.96 -39.67
C GLU A 588 14.39 -29.23 -38.91
N LYS A 589 13.12 -29.61 -38.92
CA LYS A 589 12.66 -30.89 -38.37
C LYS A 589 13.31 -32.11 -39.03
N LYS A 590 13.45 -32.09 -40.34
CA LYS A 590 14.13 -33.20 -41.08
C LYS A 590 15.62 -33.27 -40.72
N LYS A 591 16.31 -32.14 -40.58
CA LYS A 591 17.71 -32.07 -40.14
C LYS A 591 17.85 -32.60 -38.72
N ALA A 592 17.04 -32.11 -37.78
CA ALA A 592 17.04 -32.51 -36.38
C ALA A 592 16.83 -34.04 -36.24
N GLN A 593 15.87 -34.61 -36.95
CA GLN A 593 15.62 -36.07 -36.95
C GLN A 593 16.81 -36.89 -37.47
N LYS A 594 17.52 -36.40 -38.49
CA LYS A 594 18.73 -37.08 -38.98
C LYS A 594 19.86 -37.03 -37.97
N ILE A 595 20.07 -35.85 -37.33
CA ILE A 595 21.13 -35.69 -36.33
C ILE A 595 20.80 -36.56 -35.09
N GLN A 596 19.54 -36.53 -34.63
CA GLN A 596 19.07 -37.37 -33.52
C GLN A 596 19.38 -38.86 -33.75
N LYS A 597 19.14 -39.36 -34.96
CA LYS A 597 19.43 -40.76 -35.28
C LYS A 597 20.95 -41.07 -35.21
N VAL A 598 21.81 -40.14 -35.59
CA VAL A 598 23.28 -40.31 -35.54
C VAL A 598 23.77 -40.34 -34.10
N PHE A 599 23.14 -39.64 -33.18
CA PHE A 599 23.52 -39.59 -31.77
C PHE A 599 22.74 -40.58 -30.91
N GLN A 600 21.79 -41.35 -31.46
CA GLN A 600 20.94 -42.27 -30.72
C GLN A 600 21.72 -43.29 -29.85
N PRO A 601 22.85 -43.88 -30.30
CA PRO A 601 23.63 -44.80 -29.47
C PRO A 601 24.15 -44.12 -28.17
N LEU A 602 24.64 -42.88 -28.29
CA LEU A 602 25.08 -42.07 -27.14
C LEU A 602 23.95 -41.76 -26.22
N VAL A 603 22.77 -41.36 -26.75
CA VAL A 603 21.58 -41.04 -26.00
C VAL A 603 21.11 -42.25 -25.19
N ASP A 604 21.02 -43.43 -25.78
CA ASP A 604 20.58 -44.65 -25.15
C ASP A 604 21.53 -45.10 -24.03
N TRP A 605 22.84 -45.01 -24.26
CA TRP A 605 23.86 -45.34 -23.26
C TRP A 605 23.78 -44.37 -22.07
N TRP A 606 23.77 -43.04 -22.37
CA TRP A 606 23.74 -42.00 -21.32
C TRP A 606 22.44 -42.03 -20.49
N LYS A 607 21.32 -42.33 -21.15
CA LYS A 607 20.05 -42.55 -20.47
C LYS A 607 20.10 -43.71 -19.48
N LYS A 608 20.77 -44.82 -19.85
CA LYS A 608 20.99 -45.97 -18.96
C LYS A 608 21.88 -45.58 -17.77
N LEU A 609 22.90 -44.78 -17.97
CA LEU A 609 23.84 -44.31 -16.95
C LEU A 609 23.13 -43.40 -15.93
N LEU A 610 22.27 -42.49 -16.37
CA LEU A 610 21.58 -41.54 -15.55
C LEU A 610 20.33 -42.13 -14.86
N GLY A 611 19.73 -43.20 -15.40
CA GLY A 611 18.55 -43.83 -14.85
C GLY A 611 17.37 -42.92 -14.68
N ASP A 612 16.82 -42.86 -13.44
CA ASP A 612 15.65 -42.07 -13.09
C ASP A 612 15.93 -40.60 -12.85
N LYS A 613 17.21 -40.18 -12.93
CA LYS A 613 17.58 -38.75 -12.72
C LYS A 613 17.07 -37.84 -13.84
N ILE A 614 16.80 -38.40 -15.02
CA ILE A 614 16.34 -37.68 -16.19
C ILE A 614 15.27 -38.46 -16.95
N GLU A 615 14.31 -37.78 -17.58
CA GLU A 615 13.26 -38.44 -18.36
C GLU A 615 13.75 -38.83 -19.75
N THR A 616 14.38 -37.91 -20.48
CA THR A 616 14.87 -38.12 -21.82
C THR A 616 16.10 -37.29 -22.10
N ILE A 617 16.86 -37.70 -23.12
CA ILE A 617 18.00 -36.96 -23.68
C ILE A 617 17.70 -36.72 -25.14
N ILE A 618 17.82 -35.46 -25.57
CA ILE A 618 17.60 -35.07 -26.97
C ILE A 618 18.79 -34.28 -27.50
N VAL A 619 18.94 -34.25 -28.81
CA VAL A 619 19.94 -33.42 -29.48
C VAL A 619 19.41 -32.00 -29.56
N SER A 620 20.14 -31.05 -28.98
CA SER A 620 19.75 -29.66 -28.90
C SER A 620 19.73 -28.97 -30.23
N GLN A 621 18.75 -28.09 -30.42
CA GLN A 621 18.69 -27.15 -31.53
C GLN A 621 19.01 -25.71 -31.09
N ARG A 622 19.13 -25.49 -29.77
CA ARG A 622 19.31 -24.15 -29.17
C ARG A 622 20.73 -23.88 -28.66
N LEU A 623 21.52 -24.93 -28.36
CA LEU A 623 22.85 -24.77 -27.82
C LEU A 623 23.86 -24.34 -28.89
N VAL A 624 24.69 -23.36 -28.54
CA VAL A 624 25.79 -22.84 -29.39
C VAL A 624 27.13 -23.32 -28.82
N ASP A 625 27.55 -22.85 -27.67
CA ASP A 625 28.87 -23.14 -27.08
C ASP A 625 28.86 -24.21 -26.01
N SER A 626 27.79 -24.29 -25.20
CA SER A 626 27.70 -25.23 -24.07
C SER A 626 27.52 -26.69 -24.57
N PRO A 627 28.13 -27.69 -23.87
CA PRO A 627 28.03 -29.08 -24.25
C PRO A 627 26.67 -29.69 -24.05
N CYS A 628 26.00 -29.32 -22.97
CA CYS A 628 24.67 -29.83 -22.61
C CYS A 628 23.96 -28.87 -21.61
N ILE A 629 22.66 -28.98 -21.54
CA ILE A 629 21.82 -28.20 -20.64
C ILE A 629 20.60 -28.99 -20.17
N ILE A 630 20.03 -28.61 -19.04
CA ILE A 630 18.82 -29.25 -18.55
C ILE A 630 17.63 -28.30 -18.72
N VAL A 631 16.59 -28.79 -19.37
CA VAL A 631 15.31 -28.07 -19.54
C VAL A 631 14.17 -28.86 -18.89
N SER A 632 13.14 -28.18 -18.46
CA SER A 632 11.93 -28.87 -18.01
C SER A 632 10.98 -29.14 -19.18
N THR A 633 10.08 -30.10 -19.00
CA THR A 633 8.99 -30.31 -19.95
C THR A 633 8.05 -29.08 -19.96
N GLU A 634 7.21 -28.93 -20.98
CA GLU A 634 6.29 -27.79 -21.12
C GLU A 634 5.45 -27.55 -19.86
N HIS A 635 4.99 -28.60 -19.23
CA HIS A 635 4.18 -28.55 -18.00
C HIS A 635 4.99 -28.78 -16.71
N GLY A 636 6.32 -28.92 -16.82
CA GLY A 636 7.20 -29.09 -15.66
C GLY A 636 7.51 -27.78 -14.95
N TYR A 637 8.10 -27.89 -13.77
CA TYR A 637 8.60 -26.72 -13.05
C TYR A 637 9.94 -26.27 -13.62
N SER A 638 10.13 -24.96 -13.80
CA SER A 638 11.45 -24.37 -14.04
C SER A 638 12.35 -24.56 -12.80
N ALA A 639 13.65 -24.33 -12.94
CA ALA A 639 14.59 -24.42 -11.82
C ALA A 639 14.19 -23.50 -10.66
N SER A 640 13.75 -22.27 -10.96
CA SER A 640 13.27 -21.30 -9.99
C SER A 640 12.03 -21.81 -9.25
N MET A 641 11.02 -22.27 -9.98
CA MET A 641 9.80 -22.82 -9.42
C MET A 641 10.06 -24.07 -8.59
N GLU A 642 10.95 -24.97 -9.03
CA GLU A 642 11.31 -26.16 -8.27
C GLU A 642 11.93 -25.80 -6.90
N ARG A 643 12.79 -24.79 -6.85
CA ARG A 643 13.37 -24.31 -5.57
C ARG A 643 12.31 -23.75 -4.63
N ILE A 644 11.38 -22.93 -5.14
CA ILE A 644 10.29 -22.37 -4.34
C ILE A 644 9.41 -23.49 -3.78
N GLN A 645 9.02 -24.45 -4.62
CA GLN A 645 8.19 -25.57 -4.20
C GLN A 645 8.89 -26.48 -3.19
N LYS A 646 10.20 -26.75 -3.37
CA LYS A 646 10.99 -27.50 -2.39
C LYS A 646 11.05 -26.77 -1.04
N ALA A 647 11.24 -25.45 -1.04
CA ALA A 647 11.25 -24.68 0.20
C ALA A 647 9.89 -24.72 0.91
N GLN A 648 8.78 -24.63 0.16
CA GLN A 648 7.42 -24.74 0.71
C GLN A 648 7.12 -26.15 1.24
N ALA A 649 7.47 -27.21 0.48
CA ALA A 649 7.30 -28.59 0.91
C ALA A 649 8.14 -28.93 2.16
N PHE A 650 9.34 -28.37 2.26
CA PHE A 650 10.18 -28.51 3.46
C PHE A 650 9.54 -27.83 4.66
N ALA A 651 9.00 -26.63 4.50
CA ALA A 651 8.29 -25.90 5.56
C ALA A 651 7.01 -26.62 6.00
N ALA A 652 6.29 -27.28 5.07
CA ALA A 652 5.09 -28.05 5.34
C ALA A 652 5.37 -29.49 5.85
N GLN A 653 6.64 -29.93 5.89
CA GLN A 653 7.08 -31.30 6.25
C GLN A 653 6.46 -32.39 5.36
N ASP A 654 6.06 -32.07 4.15
CA ASP A 654 5.44 -33.01 3.20
C ASP A 654 6.51 -33.69 2.34
N LYS A 655 6.95 -34.88 2.83
CA LYS A 655 7.97 -35.68 2.13
C LYS A 655 7.48 -36.30 0.82
N LEU A 656 6.17 -36.55 0.68
CA LEU A 656 5.61 -37.17 -0.53
C LEU A 656 5.58 -36.15 -1.67
N THR A 657 5.12 -34.95 -1.41
CA THR A 657 5.13 -33.84 -2.39
C THR A 657 6.56 -33.49 -2.81
N ALA A 658 7.52 -33.47 -1.87
CA ALA A 658 8.92 -33.24 -2.16
C ALA A 658 9.50 -34.30 -3.14
N GLN A 659 9.08 -35.55 -3.07
CA GLN A 659 9.54 -36.59 -3.95
C GLN A 659 8.90 -36.53 -5.34
N TYR A 660 7.66 -36.07 -5.46
CA TYR A 660 6.98 -35.80 -6.74
C TYR A 660 7.51 -34.54 -7.44
N LEU A 661 8.11 -33.60 -6.71
CA LEU A 661 8.67 -32.36 -7.23
C LEU A 661 9.98 -32.51 -8.02
N TYR A 662 10.58 -33.73 -8.01
CA TYR A 662 11.61 -34.08 -9.00
C TYR A 662 10.94 -34.23 -10.38
N GLY A 663 10.53 -33.06 -10.93
CA GLY A 663 9.85 -33.02 -12.23
C GLY A 663 10.67 -33.71 -13.30
N LYS A 664 9.98 -34.26 -14.26
CA LYS A 664 10.56 -34.88 -15.45
C LYS A 664 11.41 -33.84 -16.20
N LYS A 665 12.72 -34.07 -16.22
CA LYS A 665 13.69 -33.18 -16.84
C LYS A 665 14.19 -33.78 -18.14
N THR A 666 14.47 -32.93 -19.14
CA THR A 666 15.07 -33.32 -20.41
C THR A 666 16.48 -32.74 -20.46
N MET A 667 17.45 -33.57 -20.80
CA MET A 667 18.81 -33.14 -21.08
C MET A 667 18.96 -32.88 -22.60
N GLU A 668 19.42 -31.71 -22.96
CA GLU A 668 19.77 -31.38 -24.34
C GLU A 668 21.27 -31.44 -24.50
N ILE A 669 21.75 -32.15 -25.52
CA ILE A 669 23.17 -32.27 -25.85
C ILE A 669 23.48 -31.53 -27.13
N ASN A 670 24.65 -30.86 -27.19
CA ASN A 670 25.10 -30.10 -28.35
C ASN A 670 25.87 -31.01 -29.29
N PRO A 671 25.33 -31.37 -30.49
CA PRO A 671 25.99 -32.25 -31.43
C PRO A 671 27.27 -31.65 -32.03
N ASN A 672 27.47 -30.35 -31.94
CA ASN A 672 28.62 -29.64 -32.49
C ASN A 672 29.79 -29.55 -31.51
N HIS A 673 29.51 -29.71 -30.20
CA HIS A 673 30.53 -29.56 -29.15
C HIS A 673 31.58 -30.69 -29.21
N PRO A 674 32.90 -30.37 -29.13
CA PRO A 674 33.96 -31.37 -29.23
C PRO A 674 33.85 -32.49 -28.22
N ALA A 675 33.56 -32.19 -26.93
CA ALA A 675 33.41 -33.20 -25.90
C ALA A 675 32.25 -34.20 -26.15
N ILE A 676 31.15 -33.72 -26.76
CA ILE A 676 30.01 -34.58 -27.12
C ILE A 676 30.33 -35.48 -28.30
N LYS A 677 31.10 -34.97 -29.29
CA LYS A 677 31.57 -35.76 -30.42
C LYS A 677 32.51 -36.88 -29.95
N GLU A 678 33.49 -36.54 -29.12
CA GLU A 678 34.44 -37.51 -28.58
C GLU A 678 33.73 -38.58 -27.73
N LEU A 679 32.81 -38.17 -26.85
CA LEU A 679 32.03 -39.10 -26.05
C LEU A 679 31.20 -40.05 -26.93
N LYS A 680 30.64 -39.58 -28.04
CA LYS A 680 29.95 -40.44 -29.02
C LYS A 680 30.86 -41.46 -29.66
N GLU A 681 32.09 -41.08 -29.99
CA GLU A 681 33.07 -42.02 -30.57
C GLU A 681 33.52 -43.05 -29.56
N LEU A 682 33.79 -42.68 -28.32
CA LEU A 682 34.13 -43.60 -27.23
C LEU A 682 33.02 -44.61 -26.95
N VAL A 683 31.76 -44.21 -26.95
CA VAL A 683 30.61 -45.09 -26.76
C VAL A 683 30.37 -46.00 -27.96
N GLY A 684 30.66 -45.54 -29.19
CA GLY A 684 30.47 -46.29 -30.42
C GLY A 684 31.58 -47.30 -30.73
N SER A 685 32.80 -47.10 -30.20
CA SER A 685 33.99 -47.90 -30.52
C SER A 685 34.29 -49.07 -29.57
N SER A 686 33.63 -49.13 -28.40
CA SER A 686 33.95 -50.09 -27.34
C SER A 686 32.72 -50.89 -26.87
N GLU A 687 32.85 -52.23 -26.77
CA GLU A 687 31.81 -53.06 -26.11
C GLU A 687 31.61 -52.74 -24.62
N LYS A 688 32.61 -52.15 -23.99
CA LYS A 688 32.54 -51.67 -22.59
C LYS A 688 33.17 -50.28 -22.52
N VAL A 689 32.34 -49.28 -22.18
CA VAL A 689 32.76 -47.90 -21.99
C VAL A 689 33.66 -47.79 -20.76
N SER A 690 34.71 -46.97 -20.81
CA SER A 690 35.65 -46.78 -19.70
C SER A 690 35.01 -46.01 -18.53
N GLU A 691 35.48 -46.25 -17.30
CA GLU A 691 35.04 -45.49 -16.11
C GLU A 691 35.29 -43.99 -16.26
N GLU A 692 36.28 -43.63 -17.04
CA GLU A 692 36.62 -42.23 -17.33
C GLU A 692 35.55 -41.52 -18.16
N ALA A 693 35.00 -42.22 -19.14
CA ALA A 693 33.93 -41.71 -19.98
C ALA A 693 32.62 -41.62 -19.16
N GLU A 694 32.37 -42.58 -18.23
CA GLU A 694 31.24 -42.54 -17.31
C GLU A 694 31.34 -41.37 -16.34
N ASP A 695 32.51 -41.18 -15.69
CA ASP A 695 32.74 -40.02 -14.78
C ASP A 695 32.60 -38.67 -15.54
N THR A 696 33.09 -38.58 -16.77
CA THR A 696 32.96 -37.39 -17.62
C THR A 696 31.51 -37.11 -17.98
N ALA A 697 30.76 -38.13 -18.37
CA ALA A 697 29.34 -38.01 -18.70
C ALA A 697 28.51 -37.55 -17.49
N LEU A 698 28.84 -38.08 -16.29
CA LEU A 698 28.18 -37.66 -15.03
C LEU A 698 28.54 -36.20 -14.69
N LEU A 699 29.80 -35.79 -14.85
CA LEU A 699 30.21 -34.39 -14.62
C LEU A 699 29.53 -33.41 -15.59
N LEU A 700 29.41 -33.76 -16.86
CA LEU A 700 28.71 -32.95 -17.85
C LEU A 700 27.24 -32.78 -17.46
N PHE A 701 26.57 -33.86 -17.01
CA PHE A 701 25.21 -33.80 -16.53
C PHE A 701 25.07 -32.91 -15.27
N GLU A 702 25.98 -33.13 -14.30
CA GLU A 702 25.95 -32.35 -13.03
C GLU A 702 26.28 -30.88 -13.28
N SER A 703 27.21 -30.57 -14.15
CA SER A 703 27.50 -29.19 -14.58
C SER A 703 26.30 -28.55 -15.28
N ALA A 704 25.63 -29.28 -16.18
CA ALA A 704 24.43 -28.83 -16.84
C ALA A 704 23.28 -28.56 -15.86
N MET A 705 23.15 -29.38 -14.82
CA MET A 705 22.18 -29.14 -13.75
C MET A 705 22.43 -27.79 -13.04
N LEU A 706 23.69 -27.50 -12.67
CA LEU A 706 24.07 -26.25 -12.02
C LEU A 706 23.88 -25.04 -12.97
N GLU A 707 24.33 -25.16 -14.21
CA GLU A 707 24.24 -24.11 -15.22
C GLU A 707 22.78 -23.76 -15.58
N SER A 708 21.87 -24.78 -15.48
CA SER A 708 20.45 -24.59 -15.68
C SER A 708 19.71 -24.10 -14.41
N GLY A 709 20.43 -23.83 -13.32
CA GLY A 709 19.89 -23.31 -12.06
C GLY A 709 19.26 -24.37 -11.12
N TYR A 710 19.42 -25.66 -11.41
CA TYR A 710 18.97 -26.74 -10.54
C TYR A 710 19.98 -27.06 -9.44
N THR A 711 19.50 -27.57 -8.32
CA THR A 711 20.35 -28.05 -7.23
C THR A 711 20.77 -29.49 -7.45
N LEU A 712 22.04 -29.82 -7.14
CA LEU A 712 22.50 -31.20 -7.16
C LEU A 712 21.88 -32.02 -6.02
N SER A 713 21.54 -33.28 -6.31
CA SER A 713 21.06 -34.22 -5.31
C SER A 713 22.18 -34.69 -4.38
N ASP A 714 23.41 -34.82 -4.89
CA ASP A 714 24.61 -35.23 -4.16
C ASP A 714 25.82 -34.36 -4.53
N PRO A 715 25.99 -33.18 -3.88
CA PRO A 715 27.14 -32.30 -4.11
C PRO A 715 28.47 -32.96 -3.73
N HIS A 716 28.48 -33.90 -2.78
CA HIS A 716 29.70 -34.60 -2.37
C HIS A 716 30.23 -35.52 -3.48
N ALA A 717 29.35 -36.30 -4.10
CA ALA A 717 29.74 -37.15 -5.23
C ALA A 717 30.27 -36.34 -6.43
N PHE A 718 29.68 -35.15 -6.68
CA PHE A 718 30.18 -34.21 -7.68
C PHE A 718 31.61 -33.75 -7.34
N ALA A 719 31.85 -33.31 -6.11
CA ALA A 719 33.17 -32.84 -5.65
C ALA A 719 34.22 -33.96 -5.78
N LEU A 720 33.88 -35.21 -5.44
CA LEU A 720 34.80 -36.36 -5.62
C LEU A 720 35.14 -36.63 -7.08
N ARG A 721 34.18 -36.49 -8.01
CA ARG A 721 34.45 -36.62 -9.46
C ARG A 721 35.34 -35.49 -9.98
N MET A 722 35.09 -34.26 -9.52
CA MET A 722 35.96 -33.13 -9.86
C MET A 722 37.39 -33.33 -9.34
N ASP A 723 37.58 -33.82 -8.12
CA ASP A 723 38.90 -34.12 -7.56
C ASP A 723 39.67 -35.17 -8.44
N LYS A 724 38.97 -36.22 -8.91
CA LYS A 724 39.56 -37.19 -9.84
C LYS A 724 40.06 -36.55 -11.15
N VAL A 725 39.27 -35.66 -11.73
CA VAL A 725 39.63 -34.95 -12.98
C VAL A 725 40.79 -33.97 -12.72
N LEU A 726 40.78 -33.26 -11.62
CA LEU A 726 41.86 -32.36 -11.22
C LEU A 726 43.19 -33.12 -11.03
N LYS A 727 43.18 -34.28 -10.32
CA LYS A 727 44.34 -35.15 -10.17
C LYS A 727 44.88 -35.62 -11.53
N PHE A 728 43.99 -36.03 -12.43
CA PHE A 728 44.37 -36.45 -13.75
C PHE A 728 45.06 -35.31 -14.54
N ASN A 729 44.53 -34.10 -14.51
CA ASN A 729 45.13 -32.92 -15.17
C ASN A 729 46.50 -32.55 -14.57
N LEU A 730 46.72 -32.85 -13.29
CA LEU A 730 48.00 -32.63 -12.60
C LEU A 730 48.98 -33.80 -12.77
N ASN A 731 48.67 -34.79 -13.63
CA ASN A 731 49.45 -36.02 -13.83
C ASN A 731 49.60 -36.88 -12.54
N LEU A 732 48.66 -36.80 -11.63
CA LEU A 732 48.57 -37.63 -10.43
C LEU A 732 47.68 -38.84 -10.68
N LYS A 733 47.85 -39.88 -9.86
CA LYS A 733 46.92 -41.03 -9.89
C LYS A 733 45.55 -40.63 -9.36
N ARG A 734 44.47 -41.08 -10.01
CA ARG A 734 43.07 -40.76 -9.63
C ARG A 734 42.76 -41.12 -8.19
N ASP A 735 43.36 -42.24 -7.68
CA ASP A 735 43.15 -42.75 -6.33
C ASP A 735 44.24 -42.34 -5.32
N GLU A 736 45.09 -41.36 -5.69
CA GLU A 736 46.17 -40.87 -4.85
C GLU A 736 45.62 -40.33 -3.53
N LYS A 737 46.13 -40.91 -2.42
CA LYS A 737 45.63 -40.55 -1.06
C LYS A 737 46.29 -39.28 -0.58
N VAL A 738 45.56 -38.52 0.20
CA VAL A 738 46.05 -37.38 0.92
C VAL A 738 47.11 -37.84 1.93
N THR A 739 48.33 -37.31 1.80
CA THR A 739 49.41 -37.48 2.76
C THR A 739 49.53 -36.19 3.55
N PRO A 740 49.70 -36.27 4.91
CA PRO A 740 49.96 -35.10 5.71
C PRO A 740 51.22 -34.42 5.23
N TYR A 741 51.21 -33.09 5.17
CA TYR A 741 52.40 -32.32 4.89
C TYR A 741 53.25 -32.32 6.16
N GLU A 742 54.44 -32.97 6.10
CA GLU A 742 55.40 -32.96 7.20
C GLU A 742 56.17 -31.64 7.20
N VAL A 743 55.90 -30.82 8.18
CA VAL A 743 56.67 -29.62 8.43
C VAL A 743 57.89 -30.02 9.28
N VAL A 744 59.06 -29.92 8.70
CA VAL A 744 60.32 -30.05 9.47
C VAL A 744 60.52 -28.72 10.20
N LEU A 745 60.27 -28.72 11.50
CA LEU A 745 60.57 -27.58 12.35
C LEU A 745 62.10 -27.60 12.61
N ASP A 746 62.83 -26.60 12.11
CA ASP A 746 64.20 -26.37 12.47
C ASP A 746 64.28 -25.79 13.90
N ASP A 747 65.33 -26.16 14.65
CA ASP A 747 65.61 -25.69 16.03
C ASP A 747 65.66 -24.16 16.17
N SER A 748 65.55 -23.41 15.07
CA SER A 748 65.45 -21.94 15.04
C SER A 748 64.04 -21.40 15.22
N ASP A 749 62.99 -22.19 14.93
CA ASP A 749 61.60 -21.74 15.00
C ASP A 749 61.08 -21.68 16.46
N ASP A 750 61.67 -22.49 17.36
CA ASP A 750 61.42 -22.45 18.81
C ASP A 750 61.95 -21.18 19.51
N LYS A 751 62.72 -20.35 18.82
CA LYS A 751 63.34 -19.12 19.40
C LYS A 751 62.59 -17.83 19.04
N GLU A 752 61.73 -17.85 18.04
CA GLU A 752 60.91 -16.67 17.69
C GLU A 752 59.66 -16.57 18.59
N ASP A 753 59.05 -17.68 18.94
CA ASP A 753 57.83 -17.67 19.78
C ASP A 753 58.11 -17.28 21.26
N LYS A 754 59.37 -17.27 21.70
CA LYS A 754 59.73 -16.82 23.06
C LYS A 754 60.12 -15.35 23.17
N LYS A 755 60.07 -14.58 22.08
CA LYS A 755 60.35 -13.14 22.10
C LYS A 755 59.13 -12.25 22.25
N ASP A 756 57.94 -12.77 21.97
CA ASP A 756 56.71 -11.98 22.06
C ASP A 756 55.94 -12.13 23.38
N GLU A 757 56.41 -13.00 24.31
CA GLU A 757 55.81 -13.12 25.66
C GLU A 757 56.39 -12.19 26.71
N ASN A 758 57.37 -11.29 26.40
CA ASN A 758 57.96 -10.32 27.32
C ASN A 758 57.94 -8.89 26.77
N VAL A 759 56.75 -8.39 26.43
CA VAL A 759 56.52 -6.93 26.44
C VAL A 759 55.15 -6.70 27.07
N ASP A 760 55.18 -6.17 28.30
CA ASP A 760 54.02 -5.68 29.06
C ASP A 760 53.16 -4.69 28.30
#